data_75813e4026a00ac62b652e89c06a7f9b
#
_entry.id   75813e4026a00ac62b652e89c06a7f9b
#
_cell.length_a   1.000
_cell.length_b   1.000
_cell.length_c   1.000
_cell.angle_alpha   90.00
_cell.angle_beta   90.00
_cell.angle_gamma   90.00
#
_symmetry.space_group_name_H-M   'P 1'
#
loop_
_entity.id
_entity.type
_entity.pdbx_description
1 polymer ?
#
loop_
_entity_poly.entity_id
_entity_poly.type
_entity_poly.pdbx_seq_one_letter_code
_entity_poly.pdbx_strand_id
1 'polypeptide(L)'
;MMAVSCSGCTISCGRLRFERAKCCKHEFFGVLQGSNLEFLQCKYPLFTSSSRVLGHKVNVFPGINDCFWEKHSTPLLDTINSPQDLKNLSNKELRQLADEIRSEIIFLMSRACAPFRVSLASVELAVALHFVLNSPVDKILWDFGEHSYAHKILTGRRSKFHTLRQKDGISGFTSRMESKYDAFGSGHGCNSISAGLGMAVARDIDGKKNQVVTVISKWTTMAGQVYEAMNDAGYLDCNMIVILNESRHSPLPISEEAGSQTSLNPISSTLTKIQSSKSFRRLREAAKGVTKWMGKEVHEIAAKVDEYARGLVGPAGATLFEELGMYYIGPIDGHNIDDMVSVLSELASMDLTGPVLVHVVTEVGRGLKMDSKGEEKNDKNEGRATNSKDYSSGDTSPSKTYNDYFAEALVAEAELDPRIVVVTAGMGVDLSLGIFQQKFPERFFDLGMAEQHAVTFAAGMCCGDLKPFCVIPSTFLQRAYDQVIEDVDLQNLPVRFAITNAGLAGPNGPALCGAFDIAFTSCLPNMIVMAPSDEDELVNMVATAVSINDQPVCFRFPRGIVFAKELPLLGTPLEIGKGDILTKGKDVALLAYGVMVQSCIIAHSVLSRLGVNVTIANMRFCKPLDIELIRMLCREHSYIITVEEGTIGGFGTHVSQFMALDGLLDEGTVKWRPILLPDKYIEHASVKEQFDMAGISGHHIAATTLCLLGRNREALSLMR
;
A
#
# COMPACT_ATOMS: atom_id res chain seq x y z
N MET A 1 5.90 -12.83 -55.29
CA MET A 1 5.67 -12.08 -56.51
C MET A 1 4.34 -11.39 -56.42
N MET A 2 4.34 -10.15 -56.18
CA MET A 2 3.72 -9.02 -56.80
C MET A 2 3.85 -7.81 -55.86
N ALA A 3 4.73 -6.91 -56.25
CA ALA A 3 4.88 -5.61 -55.64
C ALA A 3 3.81 -4.69 -56.25
N VAL A 4 3.19 -3.85 -55.42
CA VAL A 4 2.56 -2.61 -55.89
C VAL A 4 3.13 -1.48 -55.02
N SER A 5 3.94 -0.67 -55.71
CA SER A 5 4.41 0.62 -55.22
C SER A 5 3.30 1.66 -55.38
N CYS A 6 3.17 2.56 -54.44
CA CYS A 6 2.59 3.85 -54.67
C CYS A 6 3.37 4.94 -53.95
N SER A 7 3.78 5.90 -54.75
CA SER A 7 4.66 7.01 -54.51
C SER A 7 4.02 8.14 -53.70
N GLY A 8 4.82 8.77 -52.86
CA GLY A 8 5.05 10.21 -52.81
C GLY A 8 3.98 11.12 -52.21
N CYS A 9 4.27 11.63 -51.02
CA CYS A 9 3.97 13.03 -50.69
C CYS A 9 4.92 13.49 -49.56
N THR A 10 5.89 14.27 -49.94
CA THR A 10 6.68 15.14 -49.05
C THR A 10 5.83 16.34 -48.65
N ILE A 11 5.65 16.58 -47.37
CA ILE A 11 5.14 17.85 -46.85
C ILE A 11 6.16 18.47 -45.92
N SER A 12 6.55 19.69 -46.28
CA SER A 12 7.51 20.54 -45.65
C SER A 12 7.08 21.03 -44.26
N CYS A 13 8.09 21.18 -43.43
CA CYS A 13 8.03 21.78 -42.10
C CYS A 13 7.64 23.28 -42.17
N GLY A 14 6.48 23.63 -41.63
CA GLY A 14 6.03 25.01 -41.44
C GLY A 14 5.78 25.27 -39.93
N ARG A 15 6.52 26.23 -39.38
CA ARG A 15 6.34 26.76 -38.02
C ARG A 15 4.91 27.28 -37.83
N LEU A 16 4.21 26.78 -36.83
CA LEU A 16 2.99 27.39 -36.33
C LEU A 16 3.20 27.93 -34.90
N ARG A 17 2.97 29.26 -34.79
CA ARG A 17 2.87 30.00 -33.54
C ARG A 17 1.62 29.52 -32.78
N PHE A 18 1.79 29.26 -31.48
CA PHE A 18 0.66 29.05 -30.58
C PHE A 18 0.07 30.40 -30.16
N GLU A 19 -1.10 30.73 -30.68
CA GLU A 19 -2.01 31.68 -30.06
C GLU A 19 -2.89 30.96 -29.02
N ARG A 20 -3.04 31.60 -27.85
CA ARG A 20 -3.88 31.11 -26.75
C ARG A 20 -5.35 31.09 -27.16
N ALA A 21 -5.91 29.91 -27.38
CA ALA A 21 -7.35 29.74 -27.43
C ALA A 21 -7.85 29.32 -26.00
N LYS A 22 -8.80 30.10 -25.50
CA LYS A 22 -9.55 29.80 -24.28
C LYS A 22 -10.33 28.51 -24.51
N CYS A 23 -10.00 27.46 -23.75
CA CYS A 23 -10.73 26.19 -23.77
C CYS A 23 -11.98 26.31 -22.91
N CYS A 24 -13.14 26.20 -23.54
CA CYS A 24 -14.44 26.06 -22.89
C CYS A 24 -14.46 24.74 -22.11
N LYS A 25 -14.88 24.83 -20.86
CA LYS A 25 -15.28 23.66 -20.06
C LYS A 25 -16.52 23.04 -20.70
N HIS A 26 -16.42 21.84 -21.20
CA HIS A 26 -17.57 20.98 -21.43
C HIS A 26 -17.63 19.93 -20.31
N GLU A 27 -18.55 20.17 -19.39
CA GLU A 27 -19.05 19.17 -18.47
C GLU A 27 -19.92 18.19 -19.25
N PHE A 28 -19.57 16.91 -19.24
CA PHE A 28 -20.48 15.83 -19.62
C PHE A 28 -21.15 15.29 -18.34
N PHE A 29 -22.19 15.96 -17.90
CA PHE A 29 -23.23 15.41 -17.05
C PHE A 29 -24.59 15.73 -17.70
N GLY A 30 -25.06 14.88 -18.55
CA GLY A 30 -26.48 14.75 -18.83
C GLY A 30 -27.00 13.65 -17.93
N VAL A 31 -27.91 13.93 -17.09
CA VAL A 31 -29.33 14.11 -17.15
C VAL A 31 -29.82 14.52 -15.77
N LEU A 32 -30.33 15.70 -15.64
CA LEU A 32 -31.49 16.16 -14.87
C LEU A 32 -31.46 17.69 -14.80
N GLN A 33 -31.93 18.36 -15.88
CA GLN A 33 -32.41 19.74 -15.77
C GLN A 33 -33.91 19.72 -15.52
N GLY A 34 -34.29 20.40 -14.47
CA GLY A 34 -35.68 20.73 -14.24
C GLY A 34 -35.94 21.24 -12.83
N SER A 35 -36.05 22.56 -12.74
CA SER A 35 -36.72 23.36 -11.70
C SER A 35 -35.86 23.93 -10.55
N ASN A 36 -35.91 25.26 -10.53
CA ASN A 36 -35.45 26.21 -9.51
C ASN A 36 -35.78 25.78 -8.09
N LEU A 37 -34.79 25.88 -7.22
CA LEU A 37 -35.00 25.97 -5.77
C LEU A 37 -34.09 27.07 -5.21
N GLU A 38 -34.75 28.13 -4.77
CA GLU A 38 -34.20 29.24 -4.03
C GLU A 38 -33.58 28.78 -2.71
N PHE A 39 -32.43 29.37 -2.40
CA PHE A 39 -31.80 29.26 -1.09
C PHE A 39 -32.62 29.97 -0.02
N LEU A 40 -33.25 29.20 0.87
CA LEU A 40 -33.75 29.70 2.14
C LEU A 40 -32.72 29.38 3.25
N GLN A 41 -32.06 30.45 3.72
CA GLN A 41 -31.33 30.45 4.98
C GLN A 41 -32.30 30.27 6.15
N CYS A 42 -32.26 29.14 6.85
CA CYS A 42 -32.89 29.00 8.15
C CYS A 42 -31.87 29.18 9.27
N LYS A 43 -31.91 30.33 9.92
CA LYS A 43 -31.39 30.56 11.26
C LYS A 43 -32.26 29.86 12.27
N TYR A 44 -31.73 29.01 13.13
CA TYR A 44 -32.38 28.57 14.35
C TYR A 44 -31.49 28.80 15.59
N PRO A 45 -32.09 29.16 16.71
CA PRO A 45 -31.37 29.64 17.89
C PRO A 45 -30.97 28.51 18.84
N LEU A 46 -29.91 28.79 19.58
CA LEU A 46 -29.45 28.05 20.73
C LEU A 46 -30.56 27.80 21.78
N PHE A 47 -30.81 26.53 22.08
CA PHE A 47 -31.49 26.17 23.31
C PHE A 47 -30.52 25.48 24.26
N THR A 48 -30.24 26.16 25.35
CA THR A 48 -29.67 25.60 26.56
C THR A 48 -30.77 24.87 27.33
N SER A 49 -30.63 23.58 27.55
CA SER A 49 -31.35 22.91 28.62
C SER A 49 -30.46 21.91 29.33
N SER A 50 -30.19 22.20 30.57
CA SER A 50 -29.65 21.28 31.55
C SER A 50 -30.64 20.16 31.83
N SER A 51 -30.29 18.91 31.60
CA SER A 51 -30.97 17.77 32.18
C SER A 51 -29.94 16.77 32.72
N ARG A 52 -29.97 16.60 34.03
CA ARG A 52 -29.32 15.52 34.76
C ARG A 52 -29.83 14.19 34.21
N VAL A 53 -28.95 13.33 33.78
CA VAL A 53 -29.24 11.93 33.52
C VAL A 53 -28.43 11.07 34.48
N LEU A 54 -29.16 10.22 35.15
CA LEU A 54 -28.72 9.23 36.14
C LEU A 54 -27.59 8.33 35.59
N GLY A 55 -26.66 8.02 36.50
CA GLY A 55 -25.58 7.10 36.27
C GLY A 55 -26.06 5.68 35.93
N HIS A 56 -25.72 5.24 34.76
CA HIS A 56 -25.61 3.81 34.47
C HIS A 56 -24.14 3.41 34.58
N LYS A 57 -23.86 2.53 35.55
CA LYS A 57 -22.59 1.81 35.65
C LYS A 57 -22.43 0.98 34.36
N VAL A 58 -21.45 1.34 33.54
CA VAL A 58 -20.99 0.49 32.46
C VAL A 58 -20.26 -0.68 33.12
N ASN A 59 -20.80 -1.88 32.99
CA ASN A 59 -20.10 -3.10 33.39
C ASN A 59 -18.87 -3.28 32.49
N VAL A 60 -17.70 -3.10 33.09
CA VAL A 60 -16.41 -3.41 32.49
C VAL A 60 -16.25 -4.93 32.51
N PHE A 61 -16.05 -5.52 31.33
CA PHE A 61 -15.78 -6.95 31.19
C PHE A 61 -14.43 -7.30 31.86
N PRO A 62 -14.36 -8.32 32.71
CA PRO A 62 -13.12 -8.80 33.28
C PRO A 62 -12.40 -9.70 32.28
N GLY A 63 -11.25 -9.26 31.75
CA GLY A 63 -10.40 -10.12 30.93
C GLY A 63 -9.31 -9.46 30.09
N ILE A 64 -9.21 -8.14 30.10
CA ILE A 64 -8.07 -7.45 29.50
C ILE A 64 -7.26 -6.87 30.67
N ASN A 65 -6.05 -7.37 30.87
CA ASN A 65 -5.10 -6.73 31.77
C ASN A 65 -4.88 -5.30 31.26
N ASP A 66 -5.44 -4.34 31.99
CA ASP A 66 -5.32 -2.92 31.76
C ASP A 66 -3.86 -2.47 31.96
N CYS A 67 -3.03 -2.62 30.94
CA CYS A 67 -1.86 -1.78 30.80
C CYS A 67 -2.36 -0.39 30.37
N PHE A 68 -2.92 0.38 31.31
CA PHE A 68 -3.14 1.80 31.10
C PHE A 68 -1.78 2.48 31.01
N TRP A 69 -1.35 2.80 29.78
CA TRP A 69 -0.26 3.74 29.59
C TRP A 69 -0.74 5.08 30.10
N GLU A 70 -0.18 5.53 31.22
CA GLU A 70 -0.44 6.88 31.72
C GLU A 70 0.13 7.90 30.72
N LYS A 71 -0.63 8.95 30.46
CA LYS A 71 -0.12 10.05 29.64
C LYS A 71 1.03 10.71 30.38
N HIS A 72 2.24 10.56 29.87
CA HIS A 72 3.39 11.26 30.39
C HIS A 72 3.31 12.76 30.12
N SER A 73 3.88 13.57 31.01
CA SER A 73 4.03 15.01 30.80
C SER A 73 4.98 15.26 29.62
N THR A 74 4.60 16.14 28.71
CA THR A 74 5.35 16.50 27.51
C THR A 74 5.63 18.01 27.46
N PRO A 75 6.28 18.60 28.49
CA PRO A 75 6.39 20.05 28.62
C PRO A 75 7.16 20.70 27.48
N LEU A 76 8.15 20.03 26.91
CA LEU A 76 8.92 20.56 25.80
C LEU A 76 8.16 20.39 24.48
N LEU A 77 7.59 19.22 24.23
CA LEU A 77 6.79 18.95 23.02
C LEU A 77 5.54 19.85 22.96
N ASP A 78 4.99 20.28 24.09
CA ASP A 78 3.86 21.20 24.15
C ASP A 78 4.20 22.60 23.60
N THR A 79 5.47 22.95 23.53
CA THR A 79 5.96 24.22 22.94
C THR A 79 6.26 24.13 21.46
N ILE A 80 6.32 22.91 20.88
CA ILE A 80 6.71 22.67 19.50
C ILE A 80 5.45 22.61 18.62
N ASN A 81 5.34 23.57 17.69
CA ASN A 81 4.26 23.64 16.70
C ASN A 81 4.78 23.49 15.25
N SER A 82 6.06 23.74 15.05
CA SER A 82 6.70 23.68 13.73
C SER A 82 8.17 23.29 13.86
N PRO A 83 8.83 22.84 12.78
CA PRO A 83 10.27 22.53 12.80
C PRO A 83 11.16 23.73 13.18
N GLN A 84 10.69 24.95 13.02
CA GLN A 84 11.44 26.15 13.39
C GLN A 84 11.66 26.27 14.90
N ASP A 85 10.74 25.72 15.69
CA ASP A 85 10.81 25.77 17.16
C ASP A 85 11.96 24.90 17.71
N LEU A 86 12.44 23.91 16.91
CA LEU A 86 13.56 23.07 17.29
C LEU A 86 14.92 23.78 17.19
N LYS A 87 15.03 24.82 16.35
CA LYS A 87 16.32 25.45 15.98
C LYS A 87 17.11 26.04 17.13
N ASN A 88 16.43 26.40 18.22
CA ASN A 88 17.02 27.00 19.40
C ASN A 88 17.27 26.00 20.56
N LEU A 89 16.93 24.72 20.37
CA LEU A 89 17.07 23.72 21.41
C LEU A 89 18.53 23.26 21.54
N SER A 90 18.96 23.01 22.76
CA SER A 90 20.24 22.34 23.05
C SER A 90 20.13 20.84 22.78
N ASN A 91 21.24 20.16 22.59
CA ASN A 91 21.29 18.70 22.41
C ASN A 91 20.63 17.93 23.56
N LYS A 92 20.67 18.47 24.79
CA LYS A 92 19.96 17.88 25.94
C LYS A 92 18.45 17.96 25.77
N GLU A 93 17.95 19.11 25.29
CA GLU A 93 16.52 19.32 25.03
C GLU A 93 16.06 18.49 23.84
N LEU A 94 16.89 18.33 22.79
CA LEU A 94 16.54 17.43 21.66
C LEU A 94 16.36 15.98 22.11
N ARG A 95 17.19 15.48 23.04
CA ARG A 95 17.03 14.12 23.61
C ARG A 95 15.72 14.01 24.41
N GLN A 96 15.44 15.02 25.25
CA GLN A 96 14.17 15.09 25.99
C GLN A 96 12.97 15.14 25.02
N LEU A 97 13.04 15.93 23.97
CA LEU A 97 11.99 16.02 22.94
C LEU A 97 11.74 14.66 22.27
N ALA A 98 12.79 13.92 21.93
CA ALA A 98 12.67 12.58 21.38
C ALA A 98 11.97 11.60 22.33
N ASP A 99 12.29 11.64 23.63
CA ASP A 99 11.63 10.82 24.63
C ASP A 99 10.15 11.19 24.82
N GLU A 100 9.82 12.50 24.79
CA GLU A 100 8.44 12.97 24.85
C GLU A 100 7.63 12.57 23.61
N ILE A 101 8.20 12.69 22.40
CA ILE A 101 7.55 12.24 21.15
C ILE A 101 7.30 10.73 21.19
N ARG A 102 8.29 9.94 21.65
CA ARG A 102 8.15 8.49 21.79
C ARG A 102 7.01 8.15 22.72
N SER A 103 6.95 8.77 23.90
CA SER A 103 5.89 8.59 24.88
C SER A 103 4.50 8.95 24.33
N GLU A 104 4.42 10.03 23.56
CA GLU A 104 3.18 10.48 22.89
C GLU A 104 2.73 9.48 21.83
N ILE A 105 3.63 8.97 20.98
CA ILE A 105 3.31 7.95 19.97
C ILE A 105 2.79 6.69 20.66
N ILE A 106 3.49 6.18 21.68
CA ILE A 106 3.08 4.99 22.43
C ILE A 106 1.68 5.19 23.03
N PHE A 107 1.44 6.34 23.66
CA PHE A 107 0.15 6.67 24.29
C PHE A 107 -1.00 6.74 23.29
N LEU A 108 -0.80 7.42 22.16
CA LEU A 108 -1.84 7.61 21.16
C LEU A 108 -2.13 6.32 20.38
N MET A 109 -1.08 5.59 20.00
CA MET A 109 -1.22 4.41 19.14
C MET A 109 -1.68 3.18 19.91
N SER A 110 -1.35 3.03 21.20
CA SER A 110 -1.90 1.96 22.04
C SER A 110 -3.43 2.02 22.15
N ARG A 111 -4.02 3.22 22.03
CA ARG A 111 -5.48 3.42 22.02
C ARG A 111 -6.11 3.23 20.64
N ALA A 112 -5.35 3.46 19.60
CA ALA A 112 -5.83 3.34 18.21
C ALA A 112 -5.74 1.91 17.68
N CYS A 113 -5.11 0.97 18.40
CA CYS A 113 -4.82 -0.40 17.96
C CYS A 113 -4.18 -0.47 16.57
N ALA A 114 -3.36 0.52 16.21
CA ALA A 114 -2.67 0.60 14.93
C ALA A 114 -1.17 0.25 15.10
N PRO A 115 -0.51 -0.31 14.08
CA PRO A 115 0.91 -0.65 14.17
C PRO A 115 1.76 0.62 14.33
N PHE A 116 2.71 0.62 15.27
CA PHE A 116 3.55 1.78 15.56
C PHE A 116 4.99 1.43 16.00
N ARG A 117 5.32 0.16 16.19
CA ARG A 117 6.64 -0.27 16.68
C ARG A 117 7.78 0.22 15.80
N VAL A 118 7.57 0.20 14.48
CA VAL A 118 8.54 0.68 13.49
C VAL A 118 8.74 2.19 13.59
N SER A 119 7.69 2.98 13.90
CA SER A 119 7.77 4.43 14.03
C SER A 119 8.64 4.88 15.22
N LEU A 120 8.77 4.06 16.26
CA LEU A 120 9.62 4.34 17.40
C LEU A 120 11.11 4.28 17.06
N ALA A 121 11.50 3.55 16.02
CA ALA A 121 12.86 3.45 15.53
C ALA A 121 13.36 4.73 14.84
N SER A 122 12.45 5.59 14.35
CA SER A 122 12.80 6.79 13.57
C SER A 122 12.62 8.12 14.32
N VAL A 123 12.35 8.08 15.63
CA VAL A 123 12.04 9.30 16.41
C VAL A 123 13.24 10.23 16.48
N GLU A 124 14.41 9.75 16.91
CA GLU A 124 15.61 10.58 17.01
C GLU A 124 16.07 11.07 15.65
N LEU A 125 15.96 10.23 14.62
CA LEU A 125 16.27 10.61 13.24
C LEU A 125 15.38 11.77 12.77
N ALA A 126 14.07 11.71 13.05
CA ALA A 126 13.15 12.79 12.69
C ALA A 126 13.48 14.09 13.43
N VAL A 127 13.82 14.03 14.73
CA VAL A 127 14.25 15.18 15.52
C VAL A 127 15.53 15.78 14.93
N ALA A 128 16.55 14.98 14.66
CA ALA A 128 17.83 15.45 14.10
C ALA A 128 17.64 16.08 12.71
N LEU A 129 16.85 15.48 11.83
CA LEU A 129 16.54 16.01 10.50
C LEU A 129 15.85 17.38 10.58
N HIS A 130 14.83 17.50 11.42
CA HIS A 130 14.11 18.78 11.56
C HIS A 130 14.91 19.85 12.32
N PHE A 131 15.84 19.44 13.17
CA PHE A 131 16.79 20.36 13.80
C PHE A 131 17.80 20.91 12.80
N VAL A 132 18.36 20.07 11.92
CA VAL A 132 19.39 20.48 10.98
C VAL A 132 18.80 21.20 9.75
N LEU A 133 17.83 20.58 9.11
CA LEU A 133 17.27 21.04 7.83
C LEU A 133 16.18 22.10 7.98
N ASN A 134 16.12 23.02 7.02
CA ASN A 134 15.13 24.10 6.98
C ASN A 134 13.87 23.68 6.19
N SER A 135 13.15 22.66 6.68
CA SER A 135 11.90 22.22 6.07
C SER A 135 10.81 23.30 6.19
N PRO A 136 9.98 23.57 5.16
CA PRO A 136 9.79 22.82 3.93
C PRO A 136 10.65 23.30 2.74
N VAL A 137 11.59 24.23 2.94
CA VAL A 137 12.52 24.65 1.86
C VAL A 137 13.40 23.47 1.47
N ASP A 138 14.12 22.90 2.45
CA ASP A 138 14.78 21.62 2.29
C ASP A 138 13.73 20.52 2.21
N LYS A 139 13.96 19.53 1.36
CA LYS A 139 13.02 18.45 1.09
C LYS A 139 13.39 17.20 1.87
N ILE A 140 12.47 16.71 2.68
CA ILE A 140 12.60 15.43 3.39
C ILE A 140 11.54 14.49 2.83
N LEU A 141 11.98 13.36 2.25
CA LEU A 141 11.12 12.32 1.71
C LEU A 141 11.20 11.08 2.60
N TRP A 142 10.06 10.59 3.03
CA TRP A 142 9.94 9.36 3.82
C TRP A 142 9.43 8.23 2.94
N ASP A 143 10.19 7.16 2.81
CA ASP A 143 9.85 6.04 1.94
C ASP A 143 8.71 5.19 2.48
N PHE A 144 8.59 5.07 3.82
CA PHE A 144 7.51 4.35 4.50
C PHE A 144 6.72 5.26 5.43
N GLY A 145 5.38 5.12 5.37
CA GLY A 145 4.48 5.97 6.14
C GLY A 145 4.71 5.92 7.65
N GLU A 146 4.91 4.75 8.21
CA GLU A 146 5.09 4.57 9.67
C GLU A 146 6.35 5.24 10.19
N HIS A 147 7.41 5.35 9.40
CA HIS A 147 8.62 6.12 9.78
C HIS A 147 8.36 7.62 9.89
N SER A 148 7.27 8.14 9.32
CA SER A 148 6.95 9.57 9.30
C SER A 148 6.13 10.06 10.51
N TYR A 149 5.81 9.22 11.50
CA TYR A 149 4.92 9.64 12.59
C TYR A 149 5.52 10.75 13.44
N ALA A 150 6.79 10.66 13.81
CA ALA A 150 7.49 11.74 14.50
C ALA A 150 7.56 13.01 13.63
N HIS A 151 7.81 12.88 12.32
CA HIS A 151 7.76 13.98 11.37
C HIS A 151 6.38 14.67 11.36
N LYS A 152 5.29 13.89 11.35
CA LYS A 152 3.92 14.48 11.40
C LYS A 152 3.67 15.25 12.70
N ILE A 153 4.13 14.75 13.84
CA ILE A 153 4.02 15.42 15.13
C ILE A 153 4.79 16.75 15.11
N LEU A 154 6.05 16.74 14.67
CA LEU A 154 6.93 17.91 14.61
C LEU A 154 6.49 18.96 13.58
N THR A 155 5.63 18.60 12.63
CA THR A 155 5.15 19.48 11.57
C THR A 155 3.72 19.97 11.79
N GLY A 156 3.27 20.03 13.06
CA GLY A 156 2.03 20.68 13.47
C GLY A 156 0.77 19.82 13.42
N ARG A 157 0.91 18.50 13.19
CA ARG A 157 -0.24 17.58 13.13
C ARG A 157 -0.54 16.84 14.44
N ARG A 158 0.20 17.15 15.53
CA ARG A 158 0.06 16.51 16.83
C ARG A 158 -1.38 16.51 17.35
N SER A 159 -2.05 17.66 17.28
CA SER A 159 -3.43 17.82 17.80
C SER A 159 -4.44 16.93 17.09
N LYS A 160 -4.18 16.58 15.82
CA LYS A 160 -5.00 15.69 15.00
C LYS A 160 -4.52 14.23 14.99
N PHE A 161 -3.41 13.91 15.66
CA PHE A 161 -2.79 12.60 15.55
C PHE A 161 -3.69 11.45 16.05
N HIS A 162 -4.62 11.75 16.97
CA HIS A 162 -5.63 10.80 17.42
C HIS A 162 -6.63 10.38 16.33
N THR A 163 -6.69 11.11 15.19
CA THR A 163 -7.52 10.79 14.02
C THR A 163 -6.76 10.04 12.93
N LEU A 164 -5.55 9.57 13.22
CA LEU A 164 -4.70 8.86 12.25
C LEU A 164 -5.43 7.66 11.64
N ARG A 165 -5.47 7.59 10.31
CA ARG A 165 -6.14 6.54 9.52
C ARG A 165 -7.67 6.43 9.74
N GLN A 166 -8.30 7.47 10.28
CA GLN A 166 -9.75 7.54 10.46
C GLN A 166 -10.38 8.48 9.41
N LYS A 167 -11.68 8.31 9.18
CA LYS A 167 -12.44 9.20 8.28
C LYS A 167 -12.25 10.66 8.65
N ASP A 168 -12.02 11.51 7.65
CA ASP A 168 -11.74 12.94 7.81
C ASP A 168 -10.52 13.27 8.71
N GLY A 169 -9.71 12.26 9.03
CA GLY A 169 -8.50 12.36 9.83
C GLY A 169 -7.22 12.53 9.00
N ILE A 170 -6.07 12.32 9.65
CA ILE A 170 -4.77 12.37 8.98
C ILE A 170 -4.38 10.98 8.42
N SER A 171 -3.70 10.99 7.27
CA SER A 171 -3.21 9.79 6.62
C SER A 171 -2.12 9.07 7.42
N GLY A 172 -2.07 7.75 7.33
CA GLY A 172 -0.94 6.94 7.82
C GLY A 172 0.34 7.09 7.00
N PHE A 173 0.27 7.76 5.85
CA PHE A 173 1.35 7.98 4.90
C PHE A 173 1.60 9.47 4.72
N THR A 174 2.78 9.85 4.19
CA THR A 174 3.03 11.23 3.78
C THR A 174 2.14 11.58 2.58
N SER A 175 1.60 12.80 2.58
CA SER A 175 0.72 13.30 1.52
C SER A 175 0.92 14.79 1.28
N ARG A 176 1.23 15.16 0.05
CA ARG A 176 1.37 16.57 -0.36
C ARG A 176 0.08 17.38 -0.18
N MET A 177 -1.07 16.70 -0.19
CA MET A 177 -2.38 17.32 0.04
C MET A 177 -2.63 17.61 1.52
N GLU A 178 -1.97 16.86 2.42
CA GLU A 178 -2.13 16.99 3.87
C GLU A 178 -1.25 18.09 4.45
N SER A 179 -0.01 18.20 3.98
CA SER A 179 0.97 19.13 4.55
C SER A 179 2.02 19.60 3.53
N LYS A 180 2.38 20.89 3.62
CA LYS A 180 3.51 21.47 2.86
C LYS A 180 4.87 20.85 3.24
N TYR A 181 4.96 20.19 4.38
CA TYR A 181 6.17 19.52 4.85
C TYR A 181 6.32 18.12 4.24
N ASP A 182 5.26 17.53 3.70
CA ASP A 182 5.29 16.27 3.00
C ASP A 182 5.71 16.50 1.54
N ALA A 183 7.02 16.46 1.28
CA ALA A 183 7.57 16.79 -0.04
C ALA A 183 7.07 15.85 -1.14
N PHE A 184 6.85 14.56 -0.78
CA PHE A 184 6.34 13.54 -1.68
C PHE A 184 5.41 12.57 -0.92
N GLY A 185 4.40 12.04 -1.63
CA GLY A 185 3.53 11.00 -1.10
C GLY A 185 4.21 9.63 -1.18
N SER A 186 4.12 8.84 -0.13
CA SER A 186 4.64 7.49 -0.10
C SER A 186 3.63 6.55 0.51
N GLY A 187 3.22 5.53 -0.24
CA GLY A 187 2.31 4.47 0.23
C GLY A 187 2.94 3.10 0.10
N HIS A 188 3.48 2.80 -1.07
CA HIS A 188 4.12 1.51 -1.36
C HIS A 188 5.60 1.46 -0.97
N GLY A 189 6.26 2.60 -0.82
CA GLY A 189 7.70 2.68 -0.62
C GLY A 189 8.51 2.36 -1.88
N CYS A 190 9.84 2.33 -1.73
CA CYS A 190 10.85 2.02 -2.77
C CYS A 190 10.95 3.05 -3.91
N ASN A 191 10.31 4.21 -3.78
CA ASN A 191 10.26 5.26 -4.81
C ASN A 191 10.90 6.60 -4.37
N SER A 192 11.25 6.74 -3.09
CA SER A 192 11.72 8.02 -2.54
C SER A 192 13.06 8.47 -3.12
N ILE A 193 13.97 7.54 -3.45
CA ILE A 193 15.27 7.90 -4.04
C ILE A 193 15.04 8.49 -5.44
N SER A 194 14.26 7.82 -6.29
CA SER A 194 13.92 8.33 -7.63
C SER A 194 13.24 9.70 -7.56
N ALA A 195 12.27 9.86 -6.66
CA ALA A 195 11.57 11.13 -6.46
C ALA A 195 12.51 12.22 -5.93
N GLY A 196 13.37 11.87 -4.98
CA GLY A 196 14.39 12.77 -4.43
C GLY A 196 15.41 13.19 -5.49
N LEU A 197 15.88 12.26 -6.31
CA LEU A 197 16.78 12.55 -7.43
C LEU A 197 16.14 13.53 -8.42
N GLY A 198 14.89 13.27 -8.82
CA GLY A 198 14.15 14.21 -9.68
C GLY A 198 13.99 15.61 -9.07
N MET A 199 13.76 15.71 -7.74
CA MET A 199 13.71 17.00 -7.04
C MET A 199 15.07 17.68 -6.97
N ALA A 200 16.16 16.93 -6.80
CA ALA A 200 17.50 17.46 -6.75
C ALA A 200 17.94 17.98 -8.13
N VAL A 201 17.65 17.26 -9.20
CA VAL A 201 17.90 17.71 -10.57
C VAL A 201 17.09 18.97 -10.89
N ALA A 202 15.81 19.01 -10.53
CA ALA A 202 14.96 20.21 -10.73
C ALA A 202 15.49 21.41 -9.93
N ARG A 203 15.97 21.20 -8.69
CA ARG A 203 16.64 22.22 -7.88
C ARG A 203 17.86 22.79 -8.60
N ASP A 204 18.69 21.92 -9.17
CA ASP A 204 19.96 22.28 -9.80
C ASP A 204 19.69 23.06 -11.10
N ILE A 205 18.70 22.66 -11.91
CA ILE A 205 18.25 23.38 -13.10
C ILE A 205 17.72 24.77 -12.74
N ASP A 206 16.97 24.90 -11.62
CA ASP A 206 16.47 26.18 -11.12
C ASP A 206 17.56 27.05 -10.46
N GLY A 207 18.80 26.56 -10.28
CA GLY A 207 19.88 27.23 -9.59
C GLY A 207 19.64 27.41 -8.09
N LYS A 208 18.76 26.65 -7.49
CA LYS A 208 18.48 26.61 -6.04
C LYS A 208 19.53 25.78 -5.31
N LYS A 209 19.61 25.96 -3.98
CA LYS A 209 20.63 25.28 -3.14
C LYS A 209 20.03 24.54 -1.93
N ASN A 210 18.73 24.33 -1.91
CA ASN A 210 18.09 23.58 -0.81
C ASN A 210 18.53 22.11 -0.82
N GLN A 211 18.60 21.54 0.37
CA GLN A 211 18.91 20.12 0.53
C GLN A 211 17.73 19.22 0.10
N VAL A 212 18.06 18.05 -0.46
CA VAL A 212 17.11 16.98 -0.73
C VAL A 212 17.57 15.74 0.00
N VAL A 213 16.77 15.27 0.94
CA VAL A 213 17.07 14.14 1.82
C VAL A 213 15.98 13.10 1.69
N THR A 214 16.36 11.85 1.43
CA THR A 214 15.43 10.70 1.37
C THR A 214 15.73 9.74 2.51
N VAL A 215 14.71 9.30 3.23
CA VAL A 215 14.84 8.31 4.31
C VAL A 215 14.24 7.01 3.82
N ILE A 216 15.08 6.01 3.65
CA ILE A 216 14.72 4.66 3.21
C ILE A 216 14.92 3.65 4.34
N SER A 217 14.24 2.53 4.25
CA SER A 217 14.44 1.40 5.17
C SER A 217 15.28 0.30 4.53
N LYS A 218 15.70 -0.65 5.33
CA LYS A 218 16.35 -1.88 4.85
C LYS A 218 15.46 -2.66 3.85
N TRP A 219 14.14 -2.63 4.02
CA TRP A 219 13.20 -3.30 3.11
C TRP A 219 13.16 -2.65 1.71
N THR A 220 13.40 -1.34 1.65
CA THR A 220 13.52 -0.58 0.40
C THR A 220 14.61 -1.16 -0.51
N THR A 221 15.71 -1.65 0.06
CA THR A 221 16.84 -2.21 -0.72
C THR A 221 16.54 -3.55 -1.37
N MET A 222 15.36 -4.12 -1.20
CA MET A 222 14.94 -5.33 -1.91
C MET A 222 14.35 -5.03 -3.30
N ALA A 223 13.96 -3.79 -3.58
CA ALA A 223 13.37 -3.40 -4.85
C ALA A 223 14.41 -2.91 -5.87
N GLY A 224 14.29 -3.35 -7.12
CA GLY A 224 15.23 -3.01 -8.22
C GLY A 224 15.32 -1.51 -8.49
N GLN A 225 14.19 -0.78 -8.46
CA GLN A 225 14.13 0.67 -8.69
C GLN A 225 15.08 1.47 -7.78
N VAL A 226 15.38 0.98 -6.60
CA VAL A 226 16.30 1.62 -5.66
C VAL A 226 17.75 1.65 -6.22
N TYR A 227 18.18 0.54 -6.79
CA TYR A 227 19.50 0.44 -7.41
C TYR A 227 19.59 1.22 -8.70
N GLU A 228 18.54 1.23 -9.51
CA GLU A 228 18.40 2.09 -10.70
C GLU A 228 18.60 3.56 -10.30
N ALA A 229 17.86 4.01 -9.28
CA ALA A 229 17.93 5.39 -8.82
C ALA A 229 19.29 5.76 -8.18
N MET A 230 19.91 4.84 -7.42
CA MET A 230 21.25 5.07 -6.86
C MET A 230 22.32 5.16 -7.95
N ASN A 231 22.28 4.26 -8.92
CA ASN A 231 23.20 4.26 -10.05
C ASN A 231 23.08 5.55 -10.87
N ASP A 232 21.84 5.99 -11.12
CA ASP A 232 21.58 7.22 -11.88
C ASP A 232 21.99 8.47 -11.09
N ALA A 233 21.76 8.50 -9.76
CA ALA A 233 22.24 9.56 -8.88
C ALA A 233 23.77 9.67 -8.90
N GLY A 234 24.47 8.53 -8.89
CA GLY A 234 25.92 8.48 -9.01
C GLY A 234 26.42 8.94 -10.39
N TYR A 235 25.74 8.53 -11.47
CA TYR A 235 26.07 8.95 -12.83
C TYR A 235 25.93 10.46 -13.05
N LEU A 236 24.87 11.06 -12.48
CA LEU A 236 24.58 12.49 -12.58
C LEU A 236 25.40 13.36 -11.61
N ASP A 237 26.20 12.76 -10.74
CA ASP A 237 26.88 13.45 -9.63
C ASP A 237 25.94 14.38 -8.83
N CYS A 238 24.69 13.94 -8.67
CA CYS A 238 23.62 14.78 -8.13
C CYS A 238 23.76 14.95 -6.62
N ASN A 239 23.75 16.20 -6.15
CA ASN A 239 23.83 16.50 -4.72
C ASN A 239 22.53 16.15 -4.00
N MET A 240 22.47 14.98 -3.37
CA MET A 240 21.38 14.53 -2.50
C MET A 240 21.89 13.65 -1.36
N ILE A 241 21.12 13.54 -0.32
CA ILE A 241 21.42 12.70 0.84
C ILE A 241 20.41 11.57 0.91
N VAL A 242 20.86 10.32 0.89
CA VAL A 242 20.05 9.13 1.14
C VAL A 242 20.38 8.61 2.53
N ILE A 243 19.40 8.49 3.40
CA ILE A 243 19.54 7.92 4.74
C ILE A 243 18.97 6.51 4.72
N LEU A 244 19.82 5.51 4.83
CA LEU A 244 19.43 4.12 5.00
C LEU A 244 19.23 3.85 6.50
N ASN A 245 17.97 3.78 6.94
CA ASN A 245 17.60 3.41 8.29
C ASN A 245 17.49 1.88 8.40
N GLU A 246 18.54 1.22 8.88
CA GLU A 246 18.51 -0.20 9.21
C GLU A 246 17.90 -0.42 10.58
N SER A 247 16.58 -0.68 10.63
CA SER A 247 15.89 -1.01 11.87
C SER A 247 16.05 -2.49 12.21
N ARG A 248 16.65 -2.79 13.35
CA ARG A 248 16.88 -4.14 13.86
C ARG A 248 15.83 -4.47 14.92
N HIS A 249 15.40 -5.72 14.96
CA HIS A 249 14.64 -6.21 16.12
C HIS A 249 15.59 -6.32 17.32
N SER A 250 15.14 -5.85 18.49
CA SER A 250 15.91 -6.05 19.71
C SER A 250 16.08 -7.56 19.92
N PRO A 251 17.31 -8.06 20.14
CA PRO A 251 17.49 -9.47 20.44
C PRO A 251 16.69 -9.79 21.72
N LEU A 252 15.84 -10.82 21.64
CA LEU A 252 15.26 -11.42 22.83
C LEU A 252 16.42 -11.73 23.81
N PRO A 253 16.21 -11.67 25.13
CA PRO A 253 17.22 -12.09 26.08
C PRO A 253 17.48 -13.59 25.90
N ILE A 254 18.33 -13.93 24.95
CA ILE A 254 18.91 -15.25 24.80
C ILE A 254 20.00 -15.32 25.86
N SER A 255 19.94 -16.37 26.70
CA SER A 255 20.95 -16.78 27.66
C SER A 255 22.36 -16.28 27.37
N GLU A 256 23.08 -15.88 28.41
CA GLU A 256 24.38 -15.20 28.45
C GLU A 256 25.56 -15.84 27.64
N GLU A 257 25.32 -16.77 26.74
CA GLU A 257 26.37 -17.52 26.00
C GLU A 257 26.63 -17.09 24.56
N ALA A 258 25.86 -16.14 23.99
CA ALA A 258 26.19 -15.61 22.66
C ALA A 258 26.71 -14.16 22.77
N GLY A 259 27.99 -14.02 22.97
CA GLY A 259 28.75 -12.76 22.99
C GLY A 259 28.74 -12.03 21.63
N SER A 260 27.61 -11.48 21.24
CA SER A 260 27.50 -10.54 20.12
C SER A 260 26.58 -9.40 20.51
N GLN A 261 27.02 -8.60 21.47
CA GLN A 261 26.55 -7.23 21.58
C GLN A 261 27.09 -6.46 20.37
N THR A 262 26.26 -6.22 19.37
CA THR A 262 26.54 -5.24 18.33
C THR A 262 26.26 -3.83 18.84
N SER A 263 26.88 -3.45 19.96
CA SER A 263 27.11 -2.05 20.25
C SER A 263 28.07 -1.54 19.19
N LEU A 264 27.70 -0.49 18.47
CA LEU A 264 28.63 0.19 17.56
C LEU A 264 29.85 0.59 18.40
N ASN A 265 31.01 0.06 18.05
CA ASN A 265 32.24 0.31 18.80
C ASN A 265 32.56 1.82 18.82
N PRO A 266 33.13 2.37 19.87
CA PRO A 266 33.61 3.77 19.90
C PRO A 266 34.50 4.14 18.72
N ILE A 267 35.24 3.19 18.17
CA ILE A 267 36.05 3.32 16.96
C ILE A 267 35.19 3.59 15.73
N SER A 268 34.02 2.95 15.59
CA SER A 268 33.07 3.17 14.48
C SER A 268 32.52 4.59 14.50
N SER A 269 32.13 5.12 15.65
CA SER A 269 31.67 6.51 15.81
C SER A 269 32.75 7.53 15.43
N THR A 270 33.99 7.29 15.84
CA THR A 270 35.13 8.17 15.51
C THR A 270 35.44 8.13 14.01
N LEU A 271 35.47 6.93 13.39
CA LEU A 271 35.65 6.75 11.94
C LEU A 271 34.54 7.46 11.14
N THR A 272 33.30 7.35 11.55
CA THR A 272 32.17 8.02 10.91
C THR A 272 32.30 9.55 10.96
N LYS A 273 32.74 10.11 12.09
CA LYS A 273 33.03 11.56 12.23
C LYS A 273 34.18 12.01 11.32
N ILE A 274 35.21 11.19 11.19
CA ILE A 274 36.33 11.47 10.27
C ILE A 274 35.85 11.39 8.82
N GLN A 275 35.07 10.37 8.43
CA GLN A 275 34.51 10.22 7.09
C GLN A 275 33.61 11.38 6.70
N SER A 276 32.83 11.92 7.63
CA SER A 276 31.93 13.06 7.40
C SER A 276 32.66 14.41 7.35
N SER A 277 33.95 14.48 7.75
CA SER A 277 34.68 15.75 7.80
C SER A 277 35.03 16.31 6.42
N LYS A 278 34.92 17.66 6.25
CA LYS A 278 35.26 18.37 5.00
C LYS A 278 36.69 18.12 4.56
N SER A 279 37.60 18.01 5.51
CA SER A 279 39.04 17.82 5.24
C SER A 279 39.34 16.45 4.66
N PHE A 280 38.73 15.39 5.19
CA PHE A 280 38.93 14.02 4.70
C PHE A 280 38.30 13.85 3.31
N ARG A 281 37.15 14.42 3.08
CA ARG A 281 36.46 14.38 1.79
C ARG A 281 37.24 15.12 0.70
N ARG A 282 37.74 16.34 0.98
CA ARG A 282 38.62 17.08 0.05
C ARG A 282 39.89 16.33 -0.29
N LEU A 283 40.50 15.68 0.70
CA LEU A 283 41.69 14.83 0.48
C LEU A 283 41.37 13.68 -0.47
N ARG A 284 40.24 13.04 -0.30
CA ARG A 284 39.79 11.92 -1.16
C ARG A 284 39.43 12.38 -2.58
N GLU A 285 38.76 13.52 -2.71
CA GLU A 285 38.41 14.12 -4.02
C GLU A 285 39.69 14.56 -4.76
N ALA A 286 40.66 15.12 -4.06
CA ALA A 286 41.97 15.46 -4.62
C ALA A 286 42.73 14.20 -5.09
N ALA A 287 42.66 13.12 -4.32
CA ALA A 287 43.28 11.83 -4.70
C ALA A 287 42.60 11.24 -5.94
N LYS A 288 41.26 11.25 -6.04
CA LYS A 288 40.52 10.83 -7.23
C LYS A 288 40.83 11.70 -8.46
N GLY A 289 40.97 13.01 -8.27
CA GLY A 289 41.38 13.95 -9.34
C GLY A 289 42.77 13.70 -9.88
N VAL A 290 43.72 13.42 -9.03
CA VAL A 290 45.13 13.11 -9.42
C VAL A 290 45.19 11.78 -10.17
N THR A 291 44.50 10.75 -9.73
CA THR A 291 44.46 9.44 -10.42
C THR A 291 43.80 9.51 -11.79
N LYS A 292 42.76 10.35 -11.96
CA LYS A 292 42.10 10.57 -13.25
C LYS A 292 43.00 11.22 -14.30
N TRP A 293 44.03 11.95 -13.86
CA TRP A 293 44.98 12.64 -14.71
C TRP A 293 46.18 11.78 -15.11
N MET A 294 46.50 10.71 -14.36
CA MET A 294 47.72 9.90 -14.51
C MET A 294 47.62 8.71 -15.49
N GLY A 295 46.50 8.56 -16.23
CA GLY A 295 46.33 7.50 -17.23
C GLY A 295 45.61 6.22 -16.70
N LYS A 296 45.03 5.44 -17.62
CA LYS A 296 44.14 4.31 -17.31
C LYS A 296 44.81 3.25 -16.40
N GLU A 297 46.05 2.89 -16.65
CA GLU A 297 46.72 1.80 -15.90
C GLU A 297 47.02 2.20 -14.44
N VAL A 298 47.39 3.44 -14.20
CA VAL A 298 47.66 3.95 -12.84
C VAL A 298 46.34 4.20 -12.10
N HIS A 299 45.31 4.55 -12.82
CA HIS A 299 43.98 4.70 -12.25
C HIS A 299 43.38 3.36 -11.76
N GLU A 300 43.57 2.27 -12.51
CA GLU A 300 43.13 0.93 -12.09
C GLU A 300 43.93 0.41 -10.88
N ILE A 301 45.24 0.67 -10.82
CA ILE A 301 46.06 0.29 -9.66
C ILE A 301 45.69 1.11 -8.43
N ALA A 302 45.51 2.41 -8.58
CA ALA A 302 45.10 3.29 -7.48
C ALA A 302 43.68 2.99 -7.01
N ALA A 303 42.76 2.64 -7.92
CA ALA A 303 41.42 2.17 -7.58
C ALA A 303 41.46 0.87 -6.78
N LYS A 304 42.27 -0.11 -7.19
CA LYS A 304 42.46 -1.38 -6.46
C LYS A 304 43.12 -1.18 -5.08
N VAL A 305 44.06 -0.27 -4.95
CA VAL A 305 44.70 0.07 -3.65
C VAL A 305 43.69 0.78 -2.74
N ASP A 306 42.86 1.69 -3.27
CA ASP A 306 41.79 2.37 -2.54
C ASP A 306 40.68 1.38 -2.13
N GLU A 307 40.36 0.43 -3.01
CA GLU A 307 39.44 -0.68 -2.73
C GLU A 307 39.97 -1.62 -1.63
N TYR A 308 41.24 -1.99 -1.69
CA TYR A 308 41.89 -2.83 -0.67
C TYR A 308 42.00 -2.11 0.68
N ALA A 309 42.32 -0.82 0.68
CA ALA A 309 42.35 0.00 1.89
C ALA A 309 40.95 0.18 2.50
N ARG A 310 39.90 0.27 1.68
CA ARG A 310 38.50 0.32 2.12
C ARG A 310 38.03 -1.01 2.69
N GLY A 311 38.40 -2.13 2.08
CA GLY A 311 38.10 -3.48 2.60
C GLY A 311 38.74 -3.75 3.97
N LEU A 312 39.84 -3.05 4.32
CA LEU A 312 40.51 -3.13 5.61
C LEU A 312 39.91 -2.19 6.67
N VAL A 313 39.25 -1.07 6.26
CA VAL A 313 38.83 0.01 7.15
C VAL A 313 37.28 0.18 7.16
N GLY A 314 36.59 -0.27 6.09
CA GLY A 314 35.14 -0.15 5.96
C GLY A 314 34.39 -1.38 6.45
N PRO A 315 33.18 -1.22 6.97
CA PRO A 315 32.32 -2.36 7.25
C PRO A 315 31.98 -3.11 5.97
N ALA A 316 31.90 -4.44 6.05
CA ALA A 316 31.48 -5.28 4.94
C ALA A 316 30.09 -4.84 4.42
N GLY A 317 30.01 -4.42 3.15
CA GLY A 317 28.77 -3.93 2.53
C GLY A 317 28.81 -2.46 2.07
N ALA A 318 29.82 -1.68 2.45
CA ALA A 318 30.01 -0.29 1.95
C ALA A 318 30.30 -0.25 0.44
N THR A 319 31.00 -1.26 -0.08
CA THR A 319 31.49 -1.35 -1.46
C THR A 319 30.37 -1.28 -2.50
N LEU A 320 29.22 -1.95 -2.29
CA LEU A 320 28.10 -1.94 -3.24
C LEU A 320 27.60 -0.51 -3.50
N PHE A 321 27.37 0.27 -2.45
CA PHE A 321 26.87 1.64 -2.60
C PHE A 321 27.90 2.57 -3.24
N GLU A 322 29.19 2.34 -2.96
CA GLU A 322 30.29 3.09 -3.57
C GLU A 322 30.48 2.74 -5.05
N GLU A 323 30.27 1.48 -5.45
CA GLU A 323 30.23 1.06 -6.86
C GLU A 323 29.09 1.75 -7.63
N LEU A 324 27.96 1.99 -6.98
CA LEU A 324 26.83 2.77 -7.52
C LEU A 324 27.08 4.29 -7.51
N GLY A 325 28.29 4.75 -7.17
CA GLY A 325 28.66 6.16 -7.15
C GLY A 325 28.21 6.94 -5.90
N MET A 326 27.65 6.25 -4.88
CA MET A 326 27.26 6.88 -3.63
C MET A 326 28.45 7.04 -2.67
N TYR A 327 28.57 8.20 -2.03
CA TYR A 327 29.56 8.36 -0.96
C TYR A 327 28.98 7.80 0.36
N TYR A 328 29.51 6.67 0.83
CA TYR A 328 29.01 5.98 2.02
C TYR A 328 29.57 6.57 3.32
N ILE A 329 28.68 6.81 4.30
CA ILE A 329 29.00 7.24 5.67
C ILE A 329 28.24 6.32 6.65
N GLY A 330 28.93 5.73 7.59
CA GLY A 330 28.31 4.91 8.64
C GLY A 330 29.05 3.60 8.93
N PRO A 331 28.43 2.70 9.72
CA PRO A 331 27.11 2.87 10.36
C PRO A 331 27.12 3.85 11.54
N ILE A 332 26.04 4.60 11.71
CA ILE A 332 25.81 5.55 12.80
C ILE A 332 24.75 4.96 13.76
N ASP A 333 24.93 5.16 15.06
CA ASP A 333 23.87 4.88 16.04
C ASP A 333 22.71 5.88 15.87
N GLY A 334 21.60 5.41 15.35
CA GLY A 334 20.40 6.21 15.08
C GLY A 334 19.65 6.67 16.32
N HIS A 335 20.04 6.20 17.50
CA HIS A 335 19.52 6.68 18.78
C HIS A 335 20.44 7.67 19.48
N ASN A 336 21.62 7.94 18.89
CA ASN A 336 22.53 8.98 19.36
C ASN A 336 22.28 10.29 18.58
N ILE A 337 21.47 11.17 19.15
CA ILE A 337 21.12 12.46 18.55
C ILE A 337 22.36 13.34 18.30
N ASP A 338 23.36 13.33 19.21
CA ASP A 338 24.55 14.16 19.06
C ASP A 338 25.37 13.78 17.83
N ASP A 339 25.56 12.48 17.61
CA ASP A 339 26.29 11.98 16.45
C ASP A 339 25.50 12.26 15.14
N MET A 340 24.19 12.03 15.14
CA MET A 340 23.33 12.33 13.99
C MET A 340 23.31 13.81 13.64
N VAL A 341 23.11 14.70 14.63
CA VAL A 341 23.15 16.16 14.42
C VAL A 341 24.51 16.60 13.90
N SER A 342 25.60 16.07 14.45
CA SER A 342 26.96 16.39 13.99
C SER A 342 27.17 16.03 12.52
N VAL A 343 26.85 14.80 12.14
CA VAL A 343 27.03 14.31 10.76
C VAL A 343 26.10 15.04 9.78
N LEU A 344 24.82 15.20 10.12
CA LEU A 344 23.85 15.87 9.25
C LEU A 344 24.18 17.36 9.09
N SER A 345 24.63 18.04 10.16
CA SER A 345 25.02 19.47 10.09
C SER A 345 26.26 19.66 9.21
N GLU A 346 27.24 18.77 9.30
CA GLU A 346 28.42 18.80 8.44
C GLU A 346 28.00 18.62 6.97
N LEU A 347 27.17 17.60 6.66
CA LEU A 347 26.67 17.35 5.32
C LEU A 347 25.83 18.50 4.76
N ALA A 348 24.94 19.08 5.58
CA ALA A 348 24.10 20.20 5.15
C ALA A 348 24.91 21.47 4.86
N SER A 349 26.07 21.64 5.50
CA SER A 349 26.96 22.77 5.30
C SER A 349 27.94 22.63 4.14
N MET A 350 28.05 21.42 3.57
CA MET A 350 28.95 21.11 2.45
C MET A 350 28.32 21.44 1.09
N ASP A 351 29.14 21.93 0.15
CA ASP A 351 28.87 21.85 -1.27
C ASP A 351 29.20 20.42 -1.71
N LEU A 352 28.18 19.55 -1.70
CA LEU A 352 28.36 18.15 -2.07
C LEU A 352 28.55 18.03 -3.59
N THR A 353 29.54 17.27 -4.02
CA THR A 353 29.83 16.98 -5.44
C THR A 353 29.32 15.61 -5.85
N GLY A 354 28.18 15.19 -5.36
CA GLY A 354 27.58 13.91 -5.67
C GLY A 354 26.71 13.37 -4.52
N PRO A 355 26.03 12.24 -4.74
CA PRO A 355 25.10 11.69 -3.76
C PRO A 355 25.84 11.08 -2.57
N VAL A 356 25.26 11.23 -1.38
CA VAL A 356 25.76 10.67 -0.12
C VAL A 356 24.77 9.68 0.44
N LEU A 357 25.21 8.49 0.85
CA LEU A 357 24.43 7.53 1.60
C LEU A 357 24.91 7.52 3.06
N VAL A 358 23.99 7.87 3.96
CA VAL A 358 24.21 7.80 5.41
C VAL A 358 23.52 6.56 5.95
N HIS A 359 24.30 5.61 6.45
CA HIS A 359 23.76 4.39 7.05
C HIS A 359 23.54 4.58 8.55
N VAL A 360 22.29 4.48 8.98
CA VAL A 360 21.83 4.65 10.37
C VAL A 360 21.28 3.34 10.87
N VAL A 361 21.67 2.92 12.08
CA VAL A 361 21.17 1.69 12.71
C VAL A 361 20.25 2.05 13.87
N THR A 362 19.04 1.49 13.88
CA THR A 362 18.00 1.75 14.90
C THR A 362 17.38 0.46 15.42
N GLU A 363 16.57 0.54 16.48
CA GLU A 363 15.87 -0.59 17.11
C GLU A 363 14.36 -0.43 16.95
N VAL A 364 13.70 -1.47 16.44
CA VAL A 364 12.23 -1.55 16.36
C VAL A 364 11.65 -1.65 17.78
N GLY A 365 10.62 -0.84 18.07
CA GLY A 365 9.95 -0.88 19.38
C GLY A 365 10.77 -0.28 20.52
N ARG A 366 11.79 0.55 20.24
CA ARG A 366 12.59 1.20 21.27
C ARG A 366 11.73 1.99 22.27
N GLY A 367 12.00 1.77 23.57
CA GLY A 367 11.26 2.41 24.66
C GLY A 367 10.01 1.66 25.11
N LEU A 368 9.63 0.56 24.44
CA LEU A 368 8.60 -0.34 24.94
C LEU A 368 9.20 -1.20 26.06
N LYS A 369 8.52 -1.24 27.23
CA LYS A 369 8.90 -2.15 28.31
C LYS A 369 8.45 -3.56 27.92
N MET A 370 9.38 -4.48 27.75
CA MET A 370 9.08 -5.90 27.64
C MET A 370 8.76 -6.43 29.04
N ASP A 371 7.61 -7.10 29.21
CA ASP A 371 7.34 -7.88 30.39
C ASP A 371 8.31 -9.06 30.45
N SER A 372 8.82 -9.36 31.64
CA SER A 372 9.85 -10.36 31.93
C SER A 372 9.46 -11.83 31.64
N LYS A 373 8.34 -12.05 30.94
CA LYS A 373 7.87 -13.34 30.46
C LYS A 373 7.75 -13.29 28.95
N GLY A 374 8.83 -13.29 28.20
CA GLY A 374 8.98 -13.32 26.74
C GLY A 374 7.85 -13.86 25.85
N GLU A 375 6.60 -13.61 26.16
CA GLU A 375 5.45 -13.96 25.36
C GLU A 375 5.07 -12.76 24.47
N GLU A 376 5.36 -12.88 23.19
CA GLU A 376 4.84 -12.07 22.09
C GLU A 376 3.30 -12.15 21.99
N LYS A 377 2.58 -11.65 23.03
CA LYS A 377 1.11 -11.62 22.97
C LYS A 377 0.56 -10.53 22.06
N ASN A 378 1.37 -9.54 21.66
CA ASN A 378 0.90 -8.41 20.87
C ASN A 378 1.07 -8.56 19.36
N ASP A 379 2.04 -9.33 18.85
CA ASP A 379 2.22 -9.49 17.39
C ASP A 379 1.07 -10.30 16.75
N LYS A 380 0.46 -11.22 17.49
CA LYS A 380 -0.74 -11.93 16.98
C LYS A 380 -1.99 -11.05 16.88
N ASN A 381 -2.01 -9.88 17.51
CA ASN A 381 -3.13 -8.94 17.48
C ASN A 381 -2.92 -7.75 16.54
N GLU A 382 -1.68 -7.41 16.15
CA GLU A 382 -1.45 -6.29 15.24
C GLU A 382 -2.05 -6.53 13.83
N GLY A 383 -2.12 -7.78 13.37
CA GLY A 383 -2.86 -8.16 12.16
C GLY A 383 -4.38 -8.30 12.33
N ARG A 384 -4.87 -8.47 13.58
CA ARG A 384 -6.30 -8.68 13.87
C ARG A 384 -7.06 -7.42 14.28
N ALA A 385 -6.38 -6.34 14.65
CA ALA A 385 -7.00 -5.22 15.37
C ALA A 385 -7.70 -4.15 14.53
N THR A 386 -7.84 -4.30 13.21
CA THR A 386 -8.37 -3.21 12.38
C THR A 386 -9.89 -3.17 12.20
N ASN A 387 -10.68 -4.12 12.77
CA ASN A 387 -12.13 -4.11 12.56
C ASN A 387 -13.01 -4.55 13.76
N SER A 388 -12.52 -4.56 15.00
CA SER A 388 -13.28 -5.16 16.13
C SER A 388 -14.29 -4.24 16.83
N LYS A 389 -14.54 -3.02 16.35
CA LYS A 389 -15.54 -2.13 17.00
C LYS A 389 -16.98 -2.23 16.48
N ASP A 390 -17.23 -2.93 15.39
CA ASP A 390 -18.55 -2.96 14.76
C ASP A 390 -19.44 -4.19 15.09
N TYR A 391 -18.96 -5.15 15.90
CA TYR A 391 -19.76 -6.32 16.24
C TYR A 391 -19.89 -6.52 17.76
N SER A 392 -20.81 -5.77 18.35
CA SER A 392 -21.38 -6.07 19.67
C SER A 392 -22.56 -7.02 19.50
N SER A 393 -22.31 -8.27 19.17
CA SER A 393 -23.23 -9.38 19.43
C SER A 393 -22.45 -10.49 20.12
N GLY A 394 -22.93 -10.87 21.30
CA GLY A 394 -22.25 -11.71 22.28
C GLY A 394 -22.07 -13.17 21.89
N ASP A 395 -21.47 -13.45 20.74
CA ASP A 395 -21.12 -14.80 20.32
C ASP A 395 -19.58 -14.92 20.28
N THR A 396 -19.04 -15.78 21.14
CA THR A 396 -17.60 -16.00 21.35
C THR A 396 -16.99 -16.99 20.36
N SER A 397 -17.52 -17.11 19.14
CA SER A 397 -16.89 -17.94 18.10
C SER A 397 -15.62 -17.28 17.59
N PRO A 398 -14.51 -18.02 17.39
CA PRO A 398 -13.28 -17.45 16.88
C PRO A 398 -13.52 -16.88 15.46
N SER A 399 -13.17 -15.61 15.27
CA SER A 399 -13.25 -14.98 13.94
C SER A 399 -12.10 -15.45 13.07
N LYS A 400 -12.37 -15.89 11.83
CA LYS A 400 -11.40 -16.19 10.77
C LYS A 400 -11.40 -15.09 9.73
N THR A 401 -10.30 -14.98 8.98
CA THR A 401 -10.20 -14.08 7.82
C THR A 401 -10.25 -14.87 6.52
N TYR A 402 -10.48 -14.19 5.38
CA TYR A 402 -10.33 -14.82 4.05
C TYR A 402 -8.93 -15.41 3.87
N ASN A 403 -7.89 -14.76 4.38
CA ASN A 403 -6.52 -15.27 4.30
C ASN A 403 -6.34 -16.58 5.09
N ASP A 404 -7.03 -16.75 6.23
CA ASP A 404 -6.98 -18.01 7.00
C ASP A 404 -7.60 -19.17 6.19
N TYR A 405 -8.76 -18.97 5.57
CA TYR A 405 -9.39 -19.98 4.71
C TYR A 405 -8.55 -20.30 3.48
N PHE A 406 -7.97 -19.28 2.84
CA PHE A 406 -7.05 -19.47 1.72
C PHE A 406 -5.84 -20.32 2.11
N ALA A 407 -5.18 -19.98 3.22
CA ALA A 407 -3.98 -20.68 3.67
C ALA A 407 -4.28 -22.13 4.07
N GLU A 408 -5.40 -22.39 4.76
CA GLU A 408 -5.83 -23.74 5.13
C GLU A 408 -6.14 -24.59 3.89
N ALA A 409 -6.90 -24.05 2.92
CA ALA A 409 -7.21 -24.74 1.67
C ALA A 409 -5.93 -25.04 0.87
N LEU A 410 -5.03 -24.07 0.76
CA LEU A 410 -3.78 -24.25 0.03
C LEU A 410 -2.87 -25.30 0.67
N VAL A 411 -2.83 -25.38 2.01
CA VAL A 411 -2.12 -26.42 2.74
C VAL A 411 -2.71 -27.80 2.41
N ALA A 412 -4.04 -27.94 2.39
CA ALA A 412 -4.71 -29.20 2.09
C ALA A 412 -4.43 -29.66 0.65
N GLU A 413 -4.47 -28.77 -0.32
CA GLU A 413 -4.11 -29.07 -1.71
C GLU A 413 -2.63 -29.44 -1.86
N ALA A 414 -1.74 -28.75 -1.14
CA ALA A 414 -0.29 -29.03 -1.17
C ALA A 414 0.11 -30.35 -0.48
N GLU A 415 -0.75 -30.91 0.36
CA GLU A 415 -0.60 -32.28 0.88
C GLU A 415 -0.83 -33.33 -0.20
N LEU A 416 -1.71 -33.04 -1.15
CA LEU A 416 -2.06 -33.96 -2.24
C LEU A 416 -1.13 -33.82 -3.46
N ASP A 417 -0.66 -32.59 -3.75
CA ASP A 417 0.24 -32.30 -4.88
C ASP A 417 1.56 -31.66 -4.40
N PRO A 418 2.67 -32.42 -4.39
CA PRO A 418 3.97 -31.90 -3.94
C PRO A 418 4.55 -30.82 -4.86
N ARG A 419 4.01 -30.61 -6.05
CA ARG A 419 4.47 -29.56 -6.99
C ARG A 419 3.96 -28.16 -6.60
N ILE A 420 2.97 -28.06 -5.71
CA ILE A 420 2.46 -26.79 -5.24
C ILE A 420 3.52 -26.11 -4.39
N VAL A 421 3.89 -24.88 -4.77
CA VAL A 421 4.83 -24.01 -4.09
C VAL A 421 4.21 -22.62 -3.92
N VAL A 422 4.64 -21.88 -2.90
CA VAL A 422 4.19 -20.52 -2.62
C VAL A 422 5.32 -19.53 -2.86
N VAL A 423 5.05 -18.53 -3.68
CA VAL A 423 5.92 -17.37 -3.88
C VAL A 423 5.14 -16.15 -3.39
N THR A 424 5.67 -15.42 -2.43
CA THR A 424 5.01 -14.22 -1.89
C THR A 424 5.90 -13.00 -2.05
N ALA A 425 5.29 -11.86 -2.36
CA ALA A 425 5.94 -10.55 -2.38
C ALA A 425 4.97 -9.45 -1.96
N GLY A 426 5.51 -8.29 -1.58
CA GLY A 426 4.77 -7.15 -1.05
C GLY A 426 5.13 -6.87 0.42
N MET A 427 4.31 -6.12 1.12
CA MET A 427 4.56 -5.77 2.53
C MET A 427 4.25 -6.94 3.46
N GLY A 428 5.30 -7.65 3.87
CA GLY A 428 5.26 -8.70 4.89
C GLY A 428 4.46 -9.93 4.46
N VAL A 429 4.87 -11.09 4.94
CA VAL A 429 4.09 -12.32 4.79
C VAL A 429 2.82 -12.19 5.64
N ASP A 430 1.66 -12.50 5.05
CA ASP A 430 0.44 -12.62 5.84
C ASP A 430 0.62 -13.76 6.88
N LEU A 431 0.28 -13.48 8.13
CA LEU A 431 0.45 -14.42 9.24
C LEU A 431 -0.26 -15.76 8.99
N SER A 432 -1.37 -15.74 8.24
CA SER A 432 -2.11 -16.95 7.89
C SER A 432 -1.29 -17.91 7.03
N LEU A 433 -0.40 -17.40 6.15
CA LEU A 433 0.51 -18.23 5.35
C LEU A 433 1.61 -18.89 6.18
N GLY A 434 1.81 -18.48 7.43
CA GLY A 434 2.76 -19.12 8.35
C GLY A 434 2.49 -20.61 8.56
N ILE A 435 1.24 -21.08 8.44
CA ILE A 435 0.90 -22.50 8.51
C ILE A 435 1.48 -23.28 7.32
N PHE A 436 1.47 -22.70 6.11
CA PHE A 436 2.09 -23.29 4.94
C PHE A 436 3.62 -23.33 5.09
N GLN A 437 4.23 -22.21 5.50
CA GLN A 437 5.67 -22.11 5.73
C GLN A 437 6.16 -23.11 6.79
N GLN A 438 5.42 -23.28 7.89
CA GLN A 438 5.78 -24.25 8.93
C GLN A 438 5.71 -25.69 8.46
N LYS A 439 4.70 -26.01 7.60
CA LYS A 439 4.48 -27.36 7.12
C LYS A 439 5.38 -27.73 5.93
N PHE A 440 5.66 -26.76 5.06
CA PHE A 440 6.40 -26.94 3.83
C PHE A 440 7.49 -25.86 3.65
N PRO A 441 8.49 -25.77 4.53
CA PRO A 441 9.46 -24.67 4.51
C PRO A 441 10.28 -24.61 3.21
N GLU A 442 10.52 -25.75 2.55
CA GLU A 442 11.27 -25.83 1.28
C GLU A 442 10.44 -25.42 0.05
N ARG A 443 9.11 -25.26 0.23
CA ARG A 443 8.17 -24.87 -0.83
C ARG A 443 7.58 -23.48 -0.63
N PHE A 444 8.17 -22.69 0.26
CA PHE A 444 7.74 -21.34 0.59
C PHE A 444 8.85 -20.32 0.35
N PHE A 445 8.61 -19.34 -0.52
CA PHE A 445 9.57 -18.34 -0.95
C PHE A 445 9.01 -16.94 -0.68
N ASP A 446 9.53 -16.28 0.36
CA ASP A 446 9.24 -14.87 0.64
C ASP A 446 10.30 -13.99 -0.03
N LEU A 447 9.89 -13.21 -1.02
CA LEU A 447 10.77 -12.34 -1.81
C LEU A 447 10.67 -10.87 -1.40
N GLY A 448 9.95 -10.56 -0.33
CA GLY A 448 9.84 -9.22 0.23
C GLY A 448 9.25 -8.21 -0.76
N MET A 449 9.90 -7.07 -0.97
CA MET A 449 9.44 -5.98 -1.84
C MET A 449 9.90 -6.12 -3.31
N ALA A 450 10.09 -7.36 -3.77
CA ALA A 450 10.60 -7.67 -5.11
C ALA A 450 9.50 -8.30 -5.98
N GLU A 451 8.39 -7.60 -6.20
CA GLU A 451 7.20 -8.09 -6.89
C GLU A 451 7.49 -8.52 -8.34
N GLN A 452 8.31 -7.77 -9.07
CA GLN A 452 8.73 -8.10 -10.44
C GLN A 452 9.47 -9.43 -10.47
N HIS A 453 10.49 -9.59 -9.58
CA HIS A 453 11.22 -10.84 -9.44
C HIS A 453 10.30 -12.01 -9.07
N ALA A 454 9.32 -11.79 -8.18
CA ALA A 454 8.39 -12.84 -7.76
C ALA A 454 7.57 -13.42 -8.91
N VAL A 455 7.08 -12.57 -9.82
CA VAL A 455 6.30 -13.02 -10.97
C VAL A 455 7.18 -13.80 -11.96
N THR A 456 8.33 -13.26 -12.35
CA THR A 456 9.27 -13.95 -13.24
C THR A 456 9.79 -15.27 -12.63
N PHE A 457 10.05 -15.27 -11.31
CA PHE A 457 10.48 -16.47 -10.59
C PHE A 457 9.39 -17.55 -10.59
N ALA A 458 8.13 -17.17 -10.36
CA ALA A 458 6.99 -18.09 -10.47
C ALA A 458 6.83 -18.63 -11.91
N ALA A 459 7.00 -17.77 -12.93
CA ALA A 459 7.00 -18.19 -14.33
C ALA A 459 8.09 -19.24 -14.62
N GLY A 460 9.31 -19.00 -14.12
CA GLY A 460 10.40 -19.96 -14.22
C GLY A 460 10.11 -21.30 -13.52
N MET A 461 9.42 -21.27 -12.37
CA MET A 461 8.98 -22.51 -11.68
C MET A 461 7.95 -23.29 -12.48
N CYS A 462 7.04 -22.63 -13.21
CA CYS A 462 6.13 -23.30 -14.14
C CYS A 462 6.88 -24.01 -15.25
N CYS A 463 7.94 -23.43 -15.80
CA CYS A 463 8.80 -24.06 -16.78
C CYS A 463 9.55 -25.30 -16.23
N GLY A 464 9.68 -25.41 -14.92
CA GLY A 464 10.21 -26.57 -14.19
C GLY A 464 9.16 -27.54 -13.66
N ASP A 465 7.93 -27.53 -14.23
CA ASP A 465 6.79 -28.40 -13.88
C ASP A 465 6.25 -28.22 -12.45
N LEU A 466 6.58 -27.12 -11.74
CA LEU A 466 5.98 -26.78 -10.47
C LEU A 466 4.65 -26.01 -10.65
N LYS A 467 3.87 -25.97 -9.58
CA LYS A 467 2.59 -25.26 -9.53
C LYS A 467 2.69 -24.06 -8.56
N PRO A 468 3.29 -22.94 -8.98
CA PRO A 468 3.45 -21.81 -8.10
C PRO A 468 2.13 -21.06 -7.87
N PHE A 469 1.82 -20.82 -6.60
CA PHE A 469 0.88 -19.80 -6.17
C PHE A 469 1.67 -18.52 -5.90
N CYS A 470 1.50 -17.53 -6.76
CA CYS A 470 2.09 -16.20 -6.61
C CYS A 470 1.13 -15.35 -5.79
N VAL A 471 1.43 -15.21 -4.48
CA VAL A 471 0.56 -14.56 -3.50
C VAL A 471 1.04 -13.13 -3.30
N ILE A 472 0.34 -12.17 -3.89
CA ILE A 472 0.70 -10.75 -3.88
C ILE A 472 -0.55 -9.92 -3.58
N PRO A 473 -0.48 -8.93 -2.66
CA PRO A 473 -1.59 -7.99 -2.47
C PRO A 473 -1.91 -7.23 -3.76
N SER A 474 -3.20 -7.03 -4.02
CA SER A 474 -3.70 -6.40 -5.25
C SER A 474 -2.96 -5.12 -5.64
N THR A 475 -2.77 -4.21 -4.69
CA THR A 475 -2.09 -2.93 -4.91
C THR A 475 -0.61 -3.07 -5.29
N PHE A 476 0.06 -4.15 -4.86
CA PHE A 476 1.48 -4.40 -5.15
C PHE A 476 1.71 -5.17 -6.46
N LEU A 477 0.75 -5.98 -6.91
CA LEU A 477 0.87 -6.70 -8.17
C LEU A 477 1.03 -5.75 -9.37
N GLN A 478 0.49 -4.54 -9.30
CA GLN A 478 0.65 -3.54 -10.35
C GLN A 478 2.11 -3.13 -10.61
N ARG A 479 3.05 -3.33 -9.66
CA ARG A 479 4.49 -3.14 -9.90
C ARG A 479 5.08 -4.16 -10.87
N ALA A 480 4.51 -5.35 -10.92
CA ALA A 480 4.98 -6.46 -11.73
C ALA A 480 4.09 -6.68 -12.97
N TYR A 481 3.33 -5.68 -13.39
CA TYR A 481 2.36 -5.85 -14.45
C TYR A 481 2.99 -6.21 -15.80
N ASP A 482 4.17 -5.67 -16.10
CA ASP A 482 4.95 -6.06 -17.29
C ASP A 482 5.29 -7.55 -17.26
N GLN A 483 5.76 -8.07 -16.13
CA GLN A 483 6.09 -9.49 -15.95
C GLN A 483 4.84 -10.39 -16.02
N VAL A 484 3.69 -9.91 -15.56
CA VAL A 484 2.43 -10.63 -15.72
C VAL A 484 2.06 -10.77 -17.20
N ILE A 485 2.29 -9.73 -18.01
CA ILE A 485 2.03 -9.74 -19.45
C ILE A 485 3.06 -10.61 -20.19
N GLU A 486 4.34 -10.25 -20.09
CA GLU A 486 5.42 -10.76 -20.95
C GLU A 486 5.88 -12.15 -20.50
N ASP A 487 6.10 -12.34 -19.17
CA ASP A 487 6.68 -13.56 -18.66
C ASP A 487 5.64 -14.64 -18.42
N VAL A 488 4.35 -14.27 -18.23
CA VAL A 488 3.30 -15.23 -17.86
C VAL A 488 2.23 -15.34 -18.93
N ASP A 489 1.47 -14.27 -19.21
CA ASP A 489 0.27 -14.34 -20.08
C ASP A 489 0.64 -14.61 -21.53
N LEU A 490 1.62 -13.89 -22.08
CA LEU A 490 2.09 -14.08 -23.46
C LEU A 490 2.64 -15.50 -23.70
N GLN A 491 3.31 -16.06 -22.69
CA GLN A 491 3.87 -17.42 -22.75
C GLN A 491 2.87 -18.50 -22.34
N ASN A 492 1.66 -18.11 -21.93
CA ASN A 492 0.59 -18.99 -21.47
C ASN A 492 1.03 -19.94 -20.35
N LEU A 493 1.83 -19.43 -19.40
CA LEU A 493 2.34 -20.21 -18.28
C LEU A 493 1.30 -20.30 -17.15
N PRO A 494 1.05 -21.49 -16.58
CA PRO A 494 0.00 -21.69 -15.58
C PRO A 494 0.41 -21.20 -14.17
N VAL A 495 0.79 -19.93 -14.05
CA VAL A 495 0.99 -19.26 -12.76
C VAL A 495 -0.37 -18.99 -12.12
N ARG A 496 -0.49 -19.25 -10.81
CA ARG A 496 -1.70 -19.06 -10.03
C ARG A 496 -1.53 -17.80 -9.18
N PHE A 497 -2.13 -16.70 -9.60
CA PHE A 497 -2.10 -15.45 -8.85
C PHE A 497 -3.20 -15.45 -7.80
N ALA A 498 -2.82 -15.57 -6.53
CA ALA A 498 -3.70 -15.33 -5.39
C ALA A 498 -3.58 -13.85 -4.99
N ILE A 499 -4.54 -13.04 -5.44
CA ILE A 499 -4.53 -11.59 -5.26
C ILE A 499 -5.23 -11.25 -3.94
N THR A 500 -4.44 -11.01 -2.90
CA THR A 500 -4.94 -10.70 -1.55
C THR A 500 -5.22 -9.20 -1.38
N ASN A 501 -5.94 -8.83 -0.33
CA ASN A 501 -6.26 -7.44 0.00
C ASN A 501 -6.89 -6.67 -1.18
N ALA A 502 -7.68 -7.36 -2.00
CA ALA A 502 -8.36 -6.77 -3.15
C ALA A 502 -9.51 -5.87 -2.70
N GLY A 503 -9.79 -4.83 -3.49
CA GLY A 503 -10.86 -3.86 -3.20
C GLY A 503 -10.40 -2.68 -2.35
N LEU A 504 -11.33 -2.07 -1.63
CA LEU A 504 -11.08 -0.90 -0.79
C LEU A 504 -10.28 -1.26 0.46
N ALA A 505 -9.28 -0.43 0.78
CA ALA A 505 -8.25 -0.74 1.76
C ALA A 505 -8.57 -0.29 3.20
N GLY A 506 -9.78 0.22 3.45
CA GLY A 506 -10.19 0.67 4.77
C GLY A 506 -9.28 1.79 5.32
N PRO A 507 -8.69 1.59 6.52
CA PRO A 507 -7.82 2.58 7.15
C PRO A 507 -6.55 2.95 6.37
N ASN A 508 -6.18 2.18 5.36
CA ASN A 508 -5.01 2.45 4.51
C ASN A 508 -5.34 3.38 3.34
N GLY A 509 -6.62 3.61 3.05
CA GLY A 509 -7.10 4.57 2.06
C GLY A 509 -6.55 4.33 0.65
N PRO A 510 -6.40 5.41 -0.14
CA PRO A 510 -6.00 5.31 -1.55
C PRO A 510 -4.59 4.74 -1.75
N ALA A 511 -3.71 4.86 -0.76
CA ALA A 511 -2.32 4.39 -0.87
C ALA A 511 -2.19 2.88 -1.04
N LEU A 512 -3.10 2.09 -0.47
CA LEU A 512 -3.11 0.63 -0.58
C LEU A 512 -4.39 0.08 -1.21
N CYS A 513 -5.09 0.88 -2.03
CA CYS A 513 -6.32 0.51 -2.69
C CYS A 513 -6.08 -0.59 -3.75
N GLY A 514 -6.73 -1.74 -3.57
CA GLY A 514 -6.66 -2.90 -4.47
C GLY A 514 -7.83 -2.95 -5.46
N ALA A 515 -8.21 -1.82 -6.06
CA ALA A 515 -9.42 -1.71 -6.89
C ALA A 515 -9.16 -1.81 -8.41
N PHE A 516 -7.89 -1.81 -8.84
CA PHE A 516 -7.52 -1.76 -10.26
C PHE A 516 -7.27 -3.15 -10.87
N ASP A 517 -7.13 -4.17 -10.05
CA ASP A 517 -6.73 -5.51 -10.44
C ASP A 517 -7.68 -6.19 -11.44
N ILE A 518 -8.99 -6.01 -11.29
CA ILE A 518 -9.97 -6.56 -12.24
C ILE A 518 -9.68 -6.01 -13.65
N ALA A 519 -9.49 -4.69 -13.77
CA ALA A 519 -9.30 -4.05 -15.06
C ALA A 519 -8.00 -4.49 -15.74
N PHE A 520 -6.87 -4.50 -15.01
CA PHE A 520 -5.58 -4.83 -15.63
C PHE A 520 -5.34 -6.32 -15.81
N THR A 521 -6.03 -7.22 -15.09
CA THR A 521 -5.92 -8.66 -15.30
C THR A 521 -6.90 -9.18 -16.37
N SER A 522 -8.12 -8.65 -16.39
CA SER A 522 -9.15 -9.14 -17.31
C SER A 522 -8.95 -8.74 -18.78
N CYS A 523 -8.11 -7.74 -19.06
CA CYS A 523 -7.76 -7.38 -20.44
C CYS A 523 -6.73 -8.33 -21.08
N LEU A 524 -6.05 -9.20 -20.29
CA LEU A 524 -5.02 -10.11 -20.79
C LEU A 524 -5.64 -11.31 -21.53
N PRO A 525 -5.13 -11.70 -22.72
CA PRO A 525 -5.77 -12.68 -23.58
C PRO A 525 -5.97 -14.08 -22.97
N ASN A 526 -4.97 -14.60 -22.25
CA ASN A 526 -4.94 -15.97 -21.74
C ASN A 526 -5.35 -16.11 -20.27
N MET A 527 -5.47 -14.99 -19.54
CA MET A 527 -5.74 -14.97 -18.11
C MET A 527 -7.17 -15.37 -17.76
N ILE A 528 -7.35 -16.37 -16.90
CA ILE A 528 -8.62 -16.62 -16.21
C ILE A 528 -8.73 -15.67 -15.01
N VAL A 529 -9.87 -14.98 -14.85
CA VAL A 529 -10.08 -13.99 -13.80
C VAL A 529 -11.33 -14.30 -13.01
N MET A 530 -11.21 -14.64 -11.73
CA MET A 530 -12.31 -15.02 -10.86
C MET A 530 -12.26 -14.33 -9.50
N ALA A 531 -13.42 -14.24 -8.82
CA ALA A 531 -13.54 -13.65 -7.49
C ALA A 531 -14.62 -14.37 -6.68
N PRO A 532 -14.31 -14.86 -5.46
CA PRO A 532 -15.27 -15.55 -4.61
C PRO A 532 -16.28 -14.58 -3.98
N SER A 533 -17.51 -15.03 -3.84
CA SER A 533 -18.58 -14.30 -3.13
C SER A 533 -18.47 -14.40 -1.61
N ASP A 534 -17.83 -15.45 -1.12
CA ASP A 534 -17.67 -15.81 0.28
C ASP A 534 -16.48 -16.77 0.49
N GLU A 535 -16.30 -17.23 1.73
CA GLU A 535 -15.22 -18.13 2.13
C GLU A 535 -15.33 -19.53 1.53
N ASP A 536 -16.53 -20.04 1.29
CA ASP A 536 -16.77 -21.37 0.67
C ASP A 536 -16.32 -21.35 -0.79
N GLU A 537 -16.73 -20.33 -1.53
CA GLU A 537 -16.25 -20.16 -2.91
C GLU A 537 -14.75 -19.94 -3.00
N LEU A 538 -14.13 -19.28 -2.00
CA LEU A 538 -12.67 -19.12 -1.98
C LEU A 538 -11.98 -20.48 -1.91
N VAL A 539 -12.43 -21.39 -1.06
CA VAL A 539 -11.89 -22.75 -0.98
C VAL A 539 -12.06 -23.48 -2.31
N ASN A 540 -13.23 -23.37 -2.95
CA ASN A 540 -13.50 -23.95 -4.26
C ASN A 540 -12.64 -23.32 -5.37
N MET A 541 -12.33 -22.02 -5.30
CA MET A 541 -11.45 -21.34 -6.26
C MET A 541 -9.98 -21.73 -6.10
N VAL A 542 -9.52 -22.05 -4.89
CA VAL A 542 -8.18 -22.63 -4.69
C VAL A 542 -8.10 -23.99 -5.41
N ALA A 543 -9.07 -24.88 -5.21
CA ALA A 543 -9.13 -26.17 -5.92
C ALA A 543 -9.23 -25.99 -7.45
N THR A 544 -10.01 -25.00 -7.92
CA THR A 544 -10.12 -24.64 -9.33
C THR A 544 -8.76 -24.24 -9.89
N ALA A 545 -8.03 -23.34 -9.20
CA ALA A 545 -6.71 -22.88 -9.61
C ALA A 545 -5.68 -24.03 -9.67
N VAL A 546 -5.74 -24.98 -8.72
CA VAL A 546 -4.88 -26.19 -8.74
C VAL A 546 -5.15 -27.04 -9.96
N SER A 547 -6.41 -27.15 -10.42
CA SER A 547 -6.83 -27.99 -11.56
C SER A 547 -6.39 -27.42 -12.92
N ILE A 548 -6.14 -26.11 -13.04
CA ILE A 548 -5.74 -25.44 -14.28
C ILE A 548 -4.23 -25.61 -14.49
N ASN A 549 -3.81 -26.22 -15.62
CA ASN A 549 -2.41 -26.55 -15.91
C ASN A 549 -1.91 -26.04 -17.28
N ASP A 550 -2.71 -25.30 -18.01
CA ASP A 550 -2.46 -24.92 -19.40
C ASP A 550 -2.56 -23.42 -19.67
N GLN A 551 -2.96 -22.62 -18.68
CA GLN A 551 -3.07 -21.18 -18.80
C GLN A 551 -2.99 -20.48 -17.43
N PRO A 552 -2.64 -19.19 -17.39
CA PRO A 552 -2.57 -18.42 -16.15
C PRO A 552 -3.96 -18.19 -15.57
N VAL A 553 -4.03 -18.16 -14.25
CA VAL A 553 -5.27 -17.92 -13.51
C VAL A 553 -5.03 -16.94 -12.37
N CYS A 554 -5.94 -16.00 -12.17
CA CYS A 554 -5.97 -15.16 -10.99
C CYS A 554 -7.32 -15.23 -10.29
N PHE A 555 -7.29 -15.22 -8.97
CA PHE A 555 -8.46 -15.03 -8.11
C PHE A 555 -8.15 -13.98 -7.05
N ARG A 556 -9.14 -13.10 -6.84
CA ARG A 556 -8.99 -11.94 -5.95
C ARG A 556 -9.94 -12.02 -4.79
N PHE A 557 -9.46 -11.74 -3.58
CA PHE A 557 -10.28 -11.72 -2.38
C PHE A 557 -9.87 -10.60 -1.42
N PRO A 558 -10.83 -10.06 -0.62
CA PRO A 558 -10.59 -8.90 0.21
C PRO A 558 -9.84 -9.27 1.49
N ARG A 559 -9.33 -8.25 2.15
CA ARG A 559 -8.95 -8.32 3.55
C ARG A 559 -10.22 -8.17 4.40
N GLY A 560 -10.67 -9.22 5.06
CA GLY A 560 -11.89 -9.14 5.87
C GLY A 560 -11.99 -10.27 6.88
N ILE A 561 -12.70 -9.98 7.97
CA ILE A 561 -13.09 -10.98 8.95
C ILE A 561 -14.43 -11.57 8.49
N VAL A 562 -14.54 -12.88 8.50
CA VAL A 562 -15.77 -13.63 8.26
C VAL A 562 -16.18 -14.37 9.53
N PHE A 563 -17.44 -14.67 9.67
CA PHE A 563 -17.90 -15.53 10.77
C PHE A 563 -17.30 -16.92 10.57
N ALA A 564 -16.61 -17.44 11.59
CA ALA A 564 -16.00 -18.75 11.50
C ALA A 564 -17.06 -19.81 11.20
N LYS A 565 -16.93 -20.43 10.02
CA LYS A 565 -17.76 -21.54 9.55
C LYS A 565 -16.84 -22.73 9.34
N GLU A 566 -17.27 -23.89 9.79
CA GLU A 566 -16.56 -25.12 9.47
C GLU A 566 -16.80 -25.45 8.01
N LEU A 567 -15.75 -25.37 7.19
CA LEU A 567 -15.75 -25.70 5.78
C LEU A 567 -14.86 -26.92 5.53
N PRO A 568 -15.13 -27.72 4.48
CA PRO A 568 -14.18 -28.67 3.97
C PRO A 568 -12.86 -27.95 3.61
N LEU A 569 -11.73 -28.51 4.00
CA LEU A 569 -10.42 -27.94 3.65
C LEU A 569 -10.10 -28.10 2.16
N LEU A 570 -10.62 -29.15 1.53
CA LEU A 570 -10.52 -29.41 0.09
C LEU A 570 -11.79 -28.91 -0.60
N GLY A 571 -11.62 -27.99 -1.55
CA GLY A 571 -12.70 -27.45 -2.36
C GLY A 571 -13.10 -28.38 -3.51
N THR A 572 -14.23 -28.05 -4.11
CA THR A 572 -14.66 -28.67 -5.38
C THR A 572 -14.35 -27.68 -6.52
N PRO A 573 -13.56 -28.10 -7.54
CA PRO A 573 -13.28 -27.22 -8.67
C PRO A 573 -14.55 -26.72 -9.35
N LEU A 574 -14.63 -25.42 -9.59
CA LEU A 574 -15.74 -24.78 -10.29
C LEU A 574 -15.62 -24.97 -11.80
N GLU A 575 -16.76 -25.07 -12.47
CA GLU A 575 -16.77 -25.04 -13.94
C GLU A 575 -16.37 -23.65 -14.44
N ILE A 576 -15.31 -23.59 -15.24
CA ILE A 576 -14.72 -22.33 -15.70
C ILE A 576 -15.74 -21.55 -16.54
N GLY A 577 -15.91 -20.26 -16.22
CA GLY A 577 -16.82 -19.37 -16.91
C GLY A 577 -18.31 -19.63 -16.61
N LYS A 578 -18.63 -20.30 -15.48
CA LYS A 578 -20.01 -20.53 -15.05
C LYS A 578 -20.34 -19.77 -13.77
N GLY A 579 -21.40 -18.96 -13.87
CA GLY A 579 -22.04 -18.30 -12.74
C GLY A 579 -23.12 -19.17 -12.08
N ASP A 580 -23.73 -18.63 -11.03
CA ASP A 580 -24.82 -19.27 -10.30
C ASP A 580 -25.93 -18.27 -9.95
N ILE A 581 -27.20 -18.70 -9.95
CA ILE A 581 -28.34 -17.90 -9.56
C ILE A 581 -28.70 -18.19 -8.10
N LEU A 582 -28.38 -17.24 -7.23
CA LEU A 582 -28.65 -17.35 -5.80
C LEU A 582 -30.11 -17.07 -5.43
N THR A 583 -30.76 -16.15 -6.17
CA THR A 583 -32.16 -15.76 -5.94
C THR A 583 -32.80 -15.46 -7.28
N LYS A 584 -34.05 -15.96 -7.49
CA LYS A 584 -34.83 -15.66 -8.67
C LYS A 584 -35.91 -14.62 -8.38
N GLY A 585 -35.97 -13.57 -9.18
CA GLY A 585 -36.94 -12.50 -9.19
C GLY A 585 -37.40 -12.21 -10.62
N LYS A 586 -38.20 -11.17 -10.81
CA LYS A 586 -38.78 -10.82 -12.13
C LYS A 586 -38.57 -9.36 -12.53
N ASP A 587 -38.17 -8.51 -11.58
CA ASP A 587 -38.20 -7.06 -11.83
C ASP A 587 -36.83 -6.55 -12.36
N VAL A 588 -35.73 -6.97 -11.73
CA VAL A 588 -34.35 -6.55 -12.08
C VAL A 588 -33.39 -7.70 -11.85
N ALA A 589 -32.39 -7.90 -12.71
CA ALA A 589 -31.28 -8.81 -12.47
C ALA A 589 -30.05 -8.04 -11.98
N LEU A 590 -29.50 -8.47 -10.83
CA LEU A 590 -28.25 -8.01 -10.24
C LEU A 590 -27.16 -9.04 -10.57
N LEU A 591 -26.22 -8.67 -11.45
CA LEU A 591 -25.06 -9.49 -11.82
C LEU A 591 -23.93 -9.05 -10.91
N ALA A 592 -23.68 -9.80 -9.85
CA ALA A 592 -22.72 -9.47 -8.82
C ALA A 592 -21.39 -10.21 -9.03
N TYR A 593 -20.27 -9.52 -8.83
CA TYR A 593 -18.94 -10.10 -8.96
C TYR A 593 -18.19 -10.03 -7.62
N GLY A 594 -17.69 -11.20 -7.19
CA GLY A 594 -16.93 -11.33 -5.95
C GLY A 594 -17.77 -10.99 -4.72
N VAL A 595 -17.15 -10.40 -3.72
CA VAL A 595 -17.78 -10.06 -2.42
C VAL A 595 -18.98 -9.10 -2.54
N MET A 596 -19.18 -8.46 -3.70
CA MET A 596 -20.34 -7.60 -3.92
C MET A 596 -21.66 -8.38 -3.97
N VAL A 597 -21.62 -9.70 -4.07
CA VAL A 597 -22.77 -10.58 -3.85
C VAL A 597 -23.39 -10.32 -2.47
N GLN A 598 -22.58 -10.12 -1.43
CA GLN A 598 -23.06 -9.83 -0.08
C GLN A 598 -23.83 -8.49 -0.01
N SER A 599 -23.33 -7.45 -0.71
CA SER A 599 -24.04 -6.17 -0.84
C SER A 599 -25.35 -6.33 -1.63
N CYS A 600 -25.41 -7.20 -2.63
CA CYS A 600 -26.63 -7.51 -3.37
C CYS A 600 -27.66 -8.26 -2.52
N ILE A 601 -27.24 -9.16 -1.63
CA ILE A 601 -28.11 -9.85 -0.67
C ILE A 601 -28.76 -8.83 0.31
N ILE A 602 -27.96 -7.86 0.78
CA ILE A 602 -28.48 -6.76 1.62
C ILE A 602 -29.51 -5.95 0.82
N ALA A 603 -29.19 -5.57 -0.43
CA ALA A 603 -30.10 -4.84 -1.31
C ALA A 603 -31.39 -5.60 -1.56
N HIS A 604 -31.31 -6.92 -1.81
CA HIS A 604 -32.46 -7.78 -1.97
C HIS A 604 -33.40 -7.74 -0.74
N SER A 605 -32.84 -7.82 0.46
CA SER A 605 -33.59 -7.76 1.71
C SER A 605 -34.36 -6.43 1.87
N VAL A 606 -33.76 -5.31 1.44
CA VAL A 606 -34.40 -3.99 1.44
C VAL A 606 -35.50 -3.90 0.37
N LEU A 607 -35.17 -4.32 -0.85
CA LEU A 607 -36.08 -4.27 -2.01
C LEU A 607 -37.33 -5.15 -1.85
N SER A 608 -37.14 -6.35 -1.28
CA SER A 608 -38.25 -7.29 -1.02
C SER A 608 -39.28 -6.68 -0.07
N ARG A 609 -38.88 -5.93 0.95
CA ARG A 609 -39.79 -5.20 1.85
C ARG A 609 -40.61 -4.11 1.12
N LEU A 610 -40.05 -3.61 0.00
CA LEU A 610 -40.72 -2.62 -0.87
C LEU A 610 -41.47 -3.28 -2.04
N GLY A 611 -41.57 -4.60 -2.05
CA GLY A 611 -42.29 -5.36 -3.07
C GLY A 611 -41.57 -5.43 -4.42
N VAL A 612 -40.27 -5.28 -4.44
CA VAL A 612 -39.42 -5.46 -5.63
C VAL A 612 -38.67 -6.79 -5.54
N ASN A 613 -38.86 -7.64 -6.54
CA ASN A 613 -38.26 -8.98 -6.60
C ASN A 613 -37.07 -8.97 -7.57
N VAL A 614 -35.87 -9.10 -7.05
CA VAL A 614 -34.64 -9.11 -7.87
C VAL A 614 -34.06 -10.51 -8.03
N THR A 615 -33.54 -10.80 -9.21
CA THR A 615 -32.66 -11.94 -9.43
C THR A 615 -31.24 -11.54 -9.01
N ILE A 616 -30.55 -12.38 -8.22
CA ILE A 616 -29.13 -12.23 -7.90
C ILE A 616 -28.37 -13.35 -8.59
N ALA A 617 -27.49 -12.98 -9.52
CA ALA A 617 -26.54 -13.88 -10.18
C ALA A 617 -25.14 -13.63 -9.65
N ASN A 618 -24.53 -14.64 -9.05
CA ASN A 618 -23.12 -14.67 -8.72
C ASN A 618 -22.32 -15.04 -9.97
N MET A 619 -21.61 -14.07 -10.52
CA MET A 619 -20.92 -14.25 -11.80
C MET A 619 -19.58 -14.98 -11.69
N ARG A 620 -19.01 -15.13 -10.51
CA ARG A 620 -17.78 -15.87 -10.22
C ARG A 620 -16.57 -15.48 -11.10
N PHE A 621 -16.75 -15.43 -12.43
CA PHE A 621 -15.73 -15.18 -13.44
C PHE A 621 -15.96 -13.84 -14.14
N CYS A 622 -14.95 -12.98 -14.13
CA CYS A 622 -14.88 -11.83 -15.03
C CYS A 622 -14.42 -12.30 -16.42
N LYS A 623 -13.58 -13.33 -16.46
CA LYS A 623 -13.05 -13.93 -17.69
C LYS A 623 -12.73 -15.40 -17.49
N PRO A 624 -13.30 -16.30 -18.34
CA PRO A 624 -14.34 -16.03 -19.33
C PRO A 624 -15.68 -15.69 -18.67
N LEU A 625 -16.50 -14.88 -19.33
CA LEU A 625 -17.89 -14.58 -18.90
C LEU A 625 -18.81 -15.77 -19.12
N ASP A 626 -19.80 -15.96 -18.24
CA ASP A 626 -20.94 -16.85 -18.54
C ASP A 626 -21.93 -16.15 -19.48
N ILE A 627 -21.63 -16.25 -20.78
CA ILE A 627 -22.43 -15.62 -21.84
C ILE A 627 -23.86 -16.18 -21.92
N GLU A 628 -24.05 -17.47 -21.63
CA GLU A 628 -25.37 -18.10 -21.66
C GLU A 628 -26.25 -17.60 -20.51
N LEU A 629 -25.68 -17.46 -19.31
CA LEU A 629 -26.36 -16.85 -18.17
C LEU A 629 -26.75 -15.40 -18.47
N ILE A 630 -25.85 -14.60 -19.04
CA ILE A 630 -26.11 -13.20 -19.40
C ILE A 630 -27.23 -13.14 -20.43
N ARG A 631 -27.19 -13.94 -21.50
CA ARG A 631 -28.26 -14.02 -22.51
C ARG A 631 -29.61 -14.36 -21.90
N MET A 632 -29.64 -15.36 -21.03
CA MET A 632 -30.87 -15.78 -20.34
C MET A 632 -31.43 -14.63 -19.49
N LEU A 633 -30.59 -13.97 -18.67
CA LEU A 633 -31.01 -12.87 -17.82
C LEU A 633 -31.52 -11.67 -18.64
N CYS A 634 -30.90 -11.36 -19.77
CA CYS A 634 -31.36 -10.30 -20.68
C CYS A 634 -32.72 -10.61 -21.35
N ARG A 635 -33.08 -11.89 -21.57
CA ARG A 635 -34.39 -12.29 -22.06
C ARG A 635 -35.48 -12.22 -20.98
N GLU A 636 -35.10 -12.52 -19.74
CA GLU A 636 -36.07 -12.56 -18.61
C GLU A 636 -36.25 -11.22 -17.93
N HIS A 637 -35.34 -10.25 -18.08
CA HIS A 637 -35.33 -8.99 -17.37
C HIS A 637 -35.09 -7.80 -18.30
N SER A 638 -35.91 -6.76 -18.18
CA SER A 638 -35.70 -5.49 -18.88
C SER A 638 -34.65 -4.58 -18.19
N TYR A 639 -34.24 -4.93 -16.99
CA TYR A 639 -33.27 -4.15 -16.21
C TYR A 639 -32.13 -5.04 -15.72
N ILE A 640 -30.92 -4.72 -16.10
CA ILE A 640 -29.69 -5.41 -15.70
C ILE A 640 -28.80 -4.42 -14.93
N ILE A 641 -28.33 -4.82 -13.77
CA ILE A 641 -27.36 -4.06 -12.97
C ILE A 641 -26.12 -4.94 -12.75
N THR A 642 -24.95 -4.50 -13.20
CA THR A 642 -23.68 -5.12 -12.86
C THR A 642 -23.11 -4.48 -11.60
N VAL A 643 -22.60 -5.28 -10.66
CA VAL A 643 -22.12 -4.80 -9.36
C VAL A 643 -20.72 -5.37 -9.10
N GLU A 644 -19.73 -4.48 -8.93
CA GLU A 644 -18.35 -4.85 -8.68
C GLU A 644 -17.66 -3.87 -7.70
N GLU A 645 -16.68 -4.36 -6.97
CA GLU A 645 -15.72 -3.55 -6.21
C GLU A 645 -14.46 -3.36 -7.06
N GLY A 646 -14.63 -2.71 -8.19
CA GLY A 646 -13.60 -2.44 -9.19
C GLY A 646 -13.82 -1.08 -9.83
N THR A 647 -12.86 -0.67 -10.64
CA THR A 647 -12.88 0.60 -11.38
C THR A 647 -13.45 0.42 -12.79
N ILE A 648 -13.56 1.52 -13.54
CA ILE A 648 -13.84 1.51 -14.98
C ILE A 648 -12.86 0.56 -15.69
N GLY A 649 -13.39 -0.27 -16.60
CA GLY A 649 -12.60 -1.29 -17.28
C GLY A 649 -12.71 -2.69 -16.66
N GLY A 650 -13.41 -2.82 -15.51
CA GLY A 650 -13.62 -4.08 -14.82
C GLY A 650 -14.77 -4.92 -15.37
N PHE A 651 -15.37 -5.75 -14.49
CA PHE A 651 -16.41 -6.73 -14.81
C PHE A 651 -17.61 -6.14 -15.57
N GLY A 652 -18.17 -5.03 -15.09
CA GLY A 652 -19.33 -4.40 -15.74
C GLY A 652 -19.02 -3.94 -17.17
N THR A 653 -17.78 -3.53 -17.45
CA THR A 653 -17.33 -3.16 -18.80
C THR A 653 -17.31 -4.38 -19.71
N HIS A 654 -16.78 -5.53 -19.26
CA HIS A 654 -16.78 -6.77 -20.03
C HIS A 654 -18.22 -7.24 -20.34
N VAL A 655 -19.12 -7.19 -19.35
CA VAL A 655 -20.53 -7.53 -19.57
C VAL A 655 -21.17 -6.59 -20.59
N SER A 656 -20.97 -5.28 -20.49
CA SER A 656 -21.57 -4.32 -21.41
C SER A 656 -21.03 -4.46 -22.84
N GLN A 657 -19.73 -4.71 -22.99
CA GLN A 657 -19.11 -4.99 -24.28
C GLN A 657 -19.69 -6.25 -24.92
N PHE A 658 -19.84 -7.33 -24.14
CA PHE A 658 -20.48 -8.54 -24.60
C PHE A 658 -21.92 -8.30 -25.04
N MET A 659 -22.73 -7.60 -24.23
CA MET A 659 -24.12 -7.29 -24.55
C MET A 659 -24.25 -6.46 -25.82
N ALA A 660 -23.33 -5.52 -26.06
CA ALA A 660 -23.30 -4.71 -27.29
C ALA A 660 -22.92 -5.55 -28.53
N LEU A 661 -21.89 -6.41 -28.41
CA LEU A 661 -21.44 -7.27 -29.53
C LEU A 661 -22.46 -8.36 -29.87
N ASP A 662 -23.22 -8.84 -28.89
CA ASP A 662 -24.25 -9.87 -29.06
C ASP A 662 -25.62 -9.27 -29.52
N GLY A 663 -25.70 -7.94 -29.69
CA GLY A 663 -26.91 -7.24 -30.12
C GLY A 663 -28.00 -7.10 -29.05
N LEU A 664 -27.75 -7.48 -27.81
CA LEU A 664 -28.74 -7.45 -26.70
C LEU A 664 -29.17 -6.02 -26.33
N LEU A 665 -28.44 -5.01 -26.76
CA LEU A 665 -28.77 -3.59 -26.53
C LEU A 665 -29.44 -2.91 -27.71
N ASP A 666 -29.49 -3.53 -28.89
CA ASP A 666 -29.90 -2.87 -30.15
C ASP A 666 -31.39 -2.50 -30.18
N GLU A 667 -32.23 -3.32 -29.59
CA GLU A 667 -33.70 -3.07 -29.55
C GLU A 667 -34.11 -2.10 -28.43
N GLY A 668 -33.18 -1.72 -27.53
CA GLY A 668 -33.46 -0.85 -26.37
C GLY A 668 -34.40 -1.47 -25.33
N THR A 669 -34.67 -2.77 -25.41
CA THR A 669 -35.52 -3.50 -24.48
C THR A 669 -34.85 -3.73 -23.14
N VAL A 670 -33.53 -3.89 -23.14
CA VAL A 670 -32.68 -4.05 -21.97
C VAL A 670 -32.03 -2.73 -21.56
N LYS A 671 -32.24 -2.32 -20.32
CA LYS A 671 -31.59 -1.16 -19.70
C LYS A 671 -30.53 -1.62 -18.74
N TRP A 672 -29.27 -1.32 -19.05
CA TRP A 672 -28.12 -1.67 -18.23
C TRP A 672 -27.62 -0.50 -17.38
N ARG A 673 -27.18 -0.78 -16.15
CA ARG A 673 -26.48 0.17 -15.26
C ARG A 673 -25.34 -0.52 -14.52
N PRO A 674 -24.12 0.04 -14.56
CA PRO A 674 -23.02 -0.42 -13.72
C PRO A 674 -23.09 0.23 -12.34
N ILE A 675 -22.78 -0.54 -11.32
CA ILE A 675 -22.40 -0.08 -9.98
C ILE A 675 -20.96 -0.52 -9.76
N LEU A 676 -20.08 0.46 -9.69
CA LEU A 676 -18.63 0.30 -9.56
C LEU A 676 -18.06 1.49 -8.78
N LEU A 677 -16.77 1.46 -8.47
CA LEU A 677 -16.12 2.57 -7.79
C LEU A 677 -16.14 3.84 -8.66
N PRO A 678 -16.44 5.00 -8.08
CA PRO A 678 -16.44 6.27 -8.81
C PRO A 678 -15.04 6.62 -9.30
N ASP A 679 -14.95 7.44 -10.36
CA ASP A 679 -13.67 7.91 -10.93
C ASP A 679 -12.98 8.94 -10.00
N LYS A 680 -12.66 8.48 -8.79
CA LYS A 680 -11.92 9.23 -7.76
C LYS A 680 -11.31 8.25 -6.75
N TYR A 681 -10.23 8.64 -6.12
CA TYR A 681 -9.70 7.91 -4.97
C TYR A 681 -10.63 8.01 -3.77
N ILE A 682 -10.83 6.90 -3.07
CA ILE A 682 -11.63 6.85 -1.85
C ILE A 682 -10.71 6.98 -0.65
N GLU A 683 -10.96 8.00 0.16
CA GLU A 683 -10.16 8.30 1.34
C GLU A 683 -10.25 7.21 2.42
N HIS A 684 -9.32 7.22 3.36
CA HIS A 684 -9.26 6.27 4.45
C HIS A 684 -10.47 6.42 5.39
N ALA A 685 -11.08 5.29 5.70
CA ALA A 685 -12.21 5.15 6.61
C ALA A 685 -12.36 3.66 6.97
N SER A 686 -13.40 3.24 7.67
CA SER A 686 -13.75 1.81 7.70
C SER A 686 -14.21 1.35 6.30
N VAL A 687 -14.06 0.07 5.98
CA VAL A 687 -14.51 -0.48 4.67
C VAL A 687 -15.98 -0.20 4.43
N LYS A 688 -16.81 -0.30 5.47
CA LYS A 688 -18.25 0.01 5.39
C LYS A 688 -18.51 1.47 5.00
N GLU A 689 -17.83 2.41 5.65
CA GLU A 689 -17.92 3.84 5.28
C GLU A 689 -17.39 4.09 3.87
N GLN A 690 -16.32 3.40 3.46
CA GLN A 690 -15.80 3.50 2.10
C GLN A 690 -16.81 2.99 1.07
N PHE A 691 -17.56 1.91 1.35
CA PHE A 691 -18.65 1.42 0.49
C PHE A 691 -19.76 2.45 0.37
N ASP A 692 -20.09 3.15 1.47
CA ASP A 692 -21.07 4.24 1.44
C ASP A 692 -20.53 5.46 0.68
N MET A 693 -19.29 5.86 0.89
CA MET A 693 -18.63 6.96 0.16
C MET A 693 -18.49 6.68 -1.34
N ALA A 694 -18.31 5.42 -1.70
CA ALA A 694 -18.19 4.96 -3.08
C ALA A 694 -19.54 4.75 -3.77
N GLY A 695 -20.65 4.68 -3.02
CA GLY A 695 -21.98 4.43 -3.57
C GLY A 695 -22.23 2.97 -3.98
N ILE A 696 -21.52 2.01 -3.37
CA ILE A 696 -21.62 0.57 -3.70
C ILE A 696 -22.19 -0.28 -2.57
N SER A 697 -22.61 0.31 -1.46
CA SER A 697 -23.24 -0.43 -0.38
C SER A 697 -24.62 -0.98 -0.78
N GLY A 698 -25.13 -1.96 -0.03
CA GLY A 698 -26.44 -2.58 -0.32
C GLY A 698 -27.59 -1.57 -0.40
N HIS A 699 -27.56 -0.49 0.38
CA HIS A 699 -28.56 0.59 0.29
C HIS A 699 -28.46 1.38 -1.02
N HIS A 700 -27.25 1.65 -1.50
CA HIS A 700 -27.01 2.33 -2.78
C HIS A 700 -27.45 1.46 -3.96
N ILE A 701 -27.18 0.15 -3.90
CA ILE A 701 -27.67 -0.82 -4.90
C ILE A 701 -29.21 -0.82 -4.94
N ALA A 702 -29.85 -0.87 -3.76
CA ALA A 702 -31.30 -0.81 -3.66
C ALA A 702 -31.87 0.53 -4.20
N ALA A 703 -31.26 1.66 -3.85
CA ALA A 703 -31.67 2.97 -4.34
C ALA A 703 -31.51 3.08 -5.87
N THR A 704 -30.42 2.60 -6.44
CA THR A 704 -30.19 2.57 -7.89
C THR A 704 -31.23 1.71 -8.60
N THR A 705 -31.56 0.55 -8.02
CA THR A 705 -32.62 -0.34 -8.52
C THR A 705 -34.00 0.36 -8.54
N LEU A 706 -34.37 1.04 -7.45
CA LEU A 706 -35.62 1.81 -7.38
C LEU A 706 -35.63 2.97 -8.39
N CYS A 707 -34.53 3.66 -8.58
CA CYS A 707 -34.42 4.72 -9.59
C CYS A 707 -34.68 4.19 -11.01
N LEU A 708 -34.11 3.02 -11.36
CA LEU A 708 -34.34 2.38 -12.66
C LEU A 708 -35.80 2.01 -12.87
N LEU A 709 -36.48 1.60 -11.80
CA LEU A 709 -37.94 1.28 -11.81
C LEU A 709 -38.83 2.53 -11.73
N GLY A 710 -38.28 3.74 -11.74
CA GLY A 710 -39.02 5.01 -11.64
C GLY A 710 -39.53 5.36 -10.24
N ARG A 711 -39.09 4.62 -9.20
CA ARG A 711 -39.53 4.80 -7.79
C ARG A 711 -38.58 5.78 -7.05
N ASN A 712 -38.36 6.96 -7.62
CA ASN A 712 -37.36 7.94 -7.14
C ASN A 712 -37.59 8.44 -5.71
N ARG A 713 -38.86 8.55 -5.26
CA ARG A 713 -39.15 9.00 -3.88
C ARG A 713 -38.69 8.00 -2.84
N GLU A 714 -38.86 6.72 -3.11
CA GLU A 714 -38.42 5.65 -2.22
C GLU A 714 -36.88 5.51 -2.24
N ALA A 715 -36.30 5.64 -3.41
CA ALA A 715 -34.83 5.68 -3.53
C ALA A 715 -34.22 6.81 -2.66
N LEU A 716 -34.77 8.02 -2.73
CA LEU A 716 -34.32 9.14 -1.90
C LEU A 716 -34.55 8.90 -0.39
N SER A 717 -35.62 8.17 -0.03
CA SER A 717 -35.87 7.81 1.37
C SER A 717 -34.85 6.84 1.94
N LEU A 718 -34.28 5.94 1.12
CA LEU A 718 -33.23 5.01 1.53
C LEU A 718 -31.87 5.70 1.73
N MET A 719 -31.65 6.85 1.08
CA MET A 719 -30.39 7.57 1.11
C MET A 719 -30.33 8.69 2.17
N ARG A 720 -31.42 8.89 2.91
CA ARG A 720 -31.52 9.80 4.07
C ARG A 720 -31.19 9.08 5.36
#